data_e9fa02271ade54110a135c2675c26b98
#
_entry.id   e9fa02271ade54110a135c2675c26b98
#
_cell.length_a   1.000
_cell.length_b   1.000
_cell.length_c   1.000
_cell.angle_alpha   90.00
_cell.angle_beta   90.00
_cell.angle_gamma   90.00
#
_symmetry.space_group_name_H-M   'P 1'
#
loop_
_entity.id
_entity.type
_entity.pdbx_description
1 polymer ?
#
loop_
_entity_poly.entity_id
_entity_poly.type
_entity_poly.pdbx_seq_one_letter_code
_entity_poly.pdbx_strand_id
1 'polypeptide(L)'
;MKHVIIGTAGHVDHGKTEIVKALTGVDTDRLAEEKRRGITIEPGFARLDFSDGGSASIVDVPGHERFIKNMLAGAGGVDLAMLIVAADEGFMPQTVEHLDILGLLGVKSGLVVITKTDLADDEWLRMLEEDIKARVRGTFLEGKPVLRTSARTGEGIEALREALHELALHTAEKSARAPFRLPIDRVFSVDGFGTVVTGTLIDGCIAAGEEAALLPRGEACRVRNLQVHGRDVEAACAGQRVAVNLSGIRKENVCRGDVLCAPDSLCPTRMLDVRLQNLRDSRRVIESGARLHLYHGAAVCLVRAVLLDRDALRPGESCYAQLRLSEDLAARQGDRFVVRFYSPLETIGGGVILDEHPYRHKRHDEGVLAALAVRENGSDEEKIVQAISAYGADGMAVAALCARFDEQEENMAKMLASLCARGKIVALSPTDYLASSVLDGLWTDCEAMLQKYHRAHPLLAGMRLAEARQRLFRGGTRQNAEAILACFAREGKLKRTTEYCALADFSVRLTRRQRVIREEMLRLCRAAGPTGLKTDELCASFDRKDRTECAQVIESLLSVGELVLLAPDRCIEKSVLSAVDARVKAWFETRDTLALGEFRDVLGTSRNHALLLLEYYDRRGILRREGDVRRAGAHFGEL
;
A
#
# COMPACT_ATOMS: atom_id res chain seq x y z
N MET A 1 -0.04 -2.37 28.60
CA MET A 1 -0.74 -3.57 29.14
C MET A 1 -1.22 -4.38 27.97
N LYS A 2 -1.02 -5.69 27.99
CA LYS A 2 -1.44 -6.60 26.94
C LYS A 2 -2.95 -6.85 27.02
N HIS A 3 -3.67 -6.63 25.94
CA HIS A 3 -5.12 -6.85 25.88
C HIS A 3 -5.39 -8.09 25.05
N VAL A 4 -5.89 -9.15 25.67
CA VAL A 4 -6.17 -10.45 25.06
C VAL A 4 -7.68 -10.67 25.01
N ILE A 5 -8.17 -11.20 23.89
CA ILE A 5 -9.57 -11.53 23.67
C ILE A 5 -9.72 -13.04 23.63
N ILE A 6 -10.53 -13.58 24.52
CA ILE A 6 -10.87 -15.00 24.61
C ILE A 6 -12.27 -15.20 24.04
N GLY A 7 -12.42 -16.00 22.99
CA GLY A 7 -13.70 -16.33 22.39
C GLY A 7 -14.21 -17.68 22.86
N THR A 8 -15.47 -17.77 23.32
CA THR A 8 -16.12 -19.07 23.54
C THR A 8 -16.53 -19.70 22.21
N ALA A 9 -16.57 -21.01 22.13
CA ALA A 9 -17.06 -21.76 20.98
C ALA A 9 -17.69 -23.09 21.47
N GLY A 10 -18.60 -23.65 20.69
CA GLY A 10 -19.26 -24.92 21.07
C GLY A 10 -20.75 -24.89 20.81
N HIS A 11 -21.39 -26.05 20.99
CA HIS A 11 -22.80 -26.26 20.69
C HIS A 11 -23.74 -25.41 21.59
N VAL A 12 -25.00 -25.22 21.18
CA VAL A 12 -26.03 -24.67 22.04
C VAL A 12 -26.18 -25.60 23.27
N ASP A 13 -26.53 -25.05 24.42
CA ASP A 13 -26.72 -25.79 25.69
C ASP A 13 -25.47 -26.48 26.29
N HIS A 14 -24.29 -26.33 25.68
CA HIS A 14 -23.02 -26.79 26.25
C HIS A 14 -22.51 -25.95 27.44
N GLY A 15 -23.26 -24.94 27.88
CA GLY A 15 -22.94 -24.16 29.08
C GLY A 15 -21.89 -23.06 28.87
N LYS A 16 -21.75 -22.51 27.65
CA LYS A 16 -20.82 -21.42 27.37
C LYS A 16 -21.00 -20.22 28.29
N THR A 17 -22.23 -19.71 28.37
CA THR A 17 -22.60 -18.56 29.21
C THR A 17 -22.40 -18.86 30.69
N GLU A 18 -22.72 -20.10 31.15
CA GLU A 18 -22.52 -20.49 32.54
C GLU A 18 -21.03 -20.56 32.93
N ILE A 19 -20.16 -21.04 32.05
CA ILE A 19 -18.69 -21.00 32.27
C ILE A 19 -18.18 -19.57 32.33
N VAL A 20 -18.61 -18.70 31.42
CA VAL A 20 -18.23 -17.27 31.47
C VAL A 20 -18.69 -16.63 32.77
N LYS A 21 -19.91 -16.92 33.20
CA LYS A 21 -20.46 -16.45 34.48
C LYS A 21 -19.70 -16.99 35.69
N ALA A 22 -19.31 -18.26 35.68
CA ALA A 22 -18.50 -18.85 36.75
C ALA A 22 -17.10 -18.23 36.85
N LEU A 23 -16.48 -17.90 35.70
CA LEU A 23 -15.17 -17.26 35.63
C LEU A 23 -15.19 -15.77 36.03
N THR A 24 -16.23 -15.03 35.65
CA THR A 24 -16.26 -13.56 35.74
C THR A 24 -17.27 -12.98 36.71
N GLY A 25 -18.23 -13.78 37.14
CA GLY A 25 -19.39 -13.32 37.92
C GLY A 25 -20.44 -12.56 37.09
N VAL A 26 -20.24 -12.39 35.78
CA VAL A 26 -21.09 -11.60 34.88
C VAL A 26 -21.98 -12.53 34.04
N ASP A 27 -23.27 -12.31 34.08
CA ASP A 27 -24.25 -12.95 33.19
C ASP A 27 -24.22 -12.20 31.84
N THR A 28 -23.77 -12.87 30.78
CA THR A 28 -23.61 -12.29 29.44
C THR A 28 -24.90 -12.21 28.66
N ASP A 29 -25.95 -12.98 29.02
CA ASP A 29 -27.28 -12.94 28.41
C ASP A 29 -28.05 -11.71 28.91
N ARG A 30 -28.20 -10.70 28.04
CA ARG A 30 -28.81 -9.41 28.39
C ARG A 30 -30.22 -9.23 27.87
N LEU A 31 -30.56 -9.89 26.75
CA LEU A 31 -31.86 -9.78 26.13
C LEU A 31 -32.91 -10.60 26.91
N ALA A 32 -34.10 -10.02 27.09
CA ALA A 32 -35.21 -10.74 27.71
C ALA A 32 -35.56 -12.02 26.94
N GLU A 33 -35.34 -12.05 25.65
CA GLU A 33 -35.56 -13.20 24.80
C GLU A 33 -34.51 -14.31 25.04
N GLU A 34 -33.25 -13.97 25.26
CA GLU A 34 -32.16 -14.89 25.62
C GLU A 34 -32.51 -15.59 26.94
N LYS A 35 -32.85 -14.81 27.96
CA LYS A 35 -33.25 -15.34 29.28
C LYS A 35 -34.49 -16.22 29.25
N ARG A 36 -35.46 -15.88 28.38
CA ARG A 36 -36.68 -16.67 28.24
C ARG A 36 -36.44 -17.98 27.49
N ARG A 37 -35.56 -17.96 26.48
CA ARG A 37 -35.28 -19.14 25.64
C ARG A 37 -34.11 -19.97 26.15
N GLY A 38 -33.28 -19.46 27.04
CA GLY A 38 -32.07 -20.10 27.53
C GLY A 38 -30.95 -20.19 26.47
N ILE A 39 -31.01 -19.36 25.41
CA ILE A 39 -30.03 -19.38 24.32
C ILE A 39 -29.48 -17.99 24.06
N THR A 40 -28.16 -17.86 23.90
CA THR A 40 -27.50 -16.63 23.51
C THR A 40 -27.80 -16.31 22.05
N ILE A 41 -28.26 -15.10 21.77
CA ILE A 41 -28.60 -14.60 20.41
C ILE A 41 -27.54 -13.64 19.90
N GLU A 42 -27.09 -12.70 20.73
CA GLU A 42 -26.07 -11.74 20.45
C GLU A 42 -24.78 -12.03 21.22
N PRO A 43 -23.59 -11.66 20.70
CA PRO A 43 -22.35 -11.83 21.46
C PRO A 43 -22.44 -11.13 22.84
N GLY A 44 -22.16 -11.87 23.91
CA GLY A 44 -22.00 -11.34 25.25
C GLY A 44 -20.53 -10.95 25.51
N PHE A 45 -20.32 -10.06 26.46
CA PHE A 45 -18.96 -9.58 26.76
C PHE A 45 -18.77 -9.48 28.27
N ALA A 46 -17.66 -10.05 28.75
CA ALA A 46 -17.26 -9.99 30.14
C ALA A 46 -15.77 -9.72 30.27
N ARG A 47 -15.37 -9.19 31.41
CA ARG A 47 -13.95 -9.01 31.76
C ARG A 47 -13.54 -10.13 32.71
N LEU A 48 -12.43 -10.78 32.41
CA LEU A 48 -11.75 -11.73 33.26
C LEU A 48 -10.52 -11.08 33.88
N ASP A 49 -10.51 -10.96 35.21
CA ASP A 49 -9.36 -10.45 35.94
C ASP A 49 -8.49 -11.62 36.42
N PHE A 50 -7.16 -11.46 36.29
CA PHE A 50 -6.17 -12.43 36.74
C PHE A 50 -5.54 -12.01 38.09
N SER A 51 -4.92 -12.97 38.77
CA SER A 51 -4.33 -12.77 40.10
C SER A 51 -3.17 -11.79 40.14
N ASP A 52 -2.45 -11.61 39.00
CA ASP A 52 -1.33 -10.67 38.85
C ASP A 52 -1.75 -9.22 38.52
N GLY A 53 -3.04 -8.95 38.46
CA GLY A 53 -3.63 -7.67 38.09
C GLY A 53 -3.80 -7.49 36.57
N GLY A 54 -3.41 -8.47 35.75
CA GLY A 54 -3.73 -8.55 34.34
C GLY A 54 -5.22 -8.81 34.09
N SER A 55 -5.69 -8.58 32.86
CA SER A 55 -7.07 -8.92 32.50
C SER A 55 -7.19 -9.30 31.04
N ALA A 56 -8.21 -10.12 30.73
CA ALA A 56 -8.63 -10.45 29.37
C ALA A 56 -10.10 -10.09 29.15
N SER A 57 -10.49 -9.88 27.90
CA SER A 57 -11.88 -9.74 27.50
C SER A 57 -12.42 -11.09 27.04
N ILE A 58 -13.54 -11.55 27.60
CA ILE A 58 -14.23 -12.74 27.11
C ILE A 58 -15.37 -12.32 26.19
N VAL A 59 -15.44 -12.96 25.02
CA VAL A 59 -16.54 -12.84 24.06
C VAL A 59 -17.32 -14.15 24.10
N ASP A 60 -18.52 -14.09 24.63
CA ASP A 60 -19.44 -15.21 24.65
C ASP A 60 -20.28 -15.21 23.36
N VAL A 61 -20.06 -16.21 22.51
CA VAL A 61 -20.73 -16.27 21.21
C VAL A 61 -21.94 -17.18 21.18
N PRO A 62 -22.96 -16.84 20.36
CA PRO A 62 -24.12 -17.72 20.17
C PRO A 62 -23.71 -19.12 19.67
N GLY A 63 -24.35 -20.18 20.19
CA GLY A 63 -24.06 -21.55 19.75
C GLY A 63 -24.90 -22.02 18.56
N HIS A 64 -26.07 -21.44 18.33
CA HIS A 64 -27.05 -21.94 17.37
C HIS A 64 -26.71 -21.50 15.92
N GLU A 65 -26.87 -22.40 14.95
CA GLU A 65 -26.57 -22.19 13.53
C GLU A 65 -27.21 -20.94 12.90
N ARG A 66 -28.42 -20.56 13.34
CA ARG A 66 -29.12 -19.34 12.89
C ARG A 66 -28.39 -18.06 13.26
N PHE A 67 -27.53 -18.11 14.28
CA PHE A 67 -26.81 -16.94 14.80
C PHE A 67 -25.32 -16.92 14.43
N ILE A 68 -24.86 -17.77 13.49
CA ILE A 68 -23.49 -17.78 12.99
C ILE A 68 -23.05 -16.38 12.53
N LYS A 69 -23.95 -15.59 11.91
CA LYS A 69 -23.68 -14.18 11.58
C LYS A 69 -23.27 -13.35 12.81
N ASN A 70 -23.91 -13.58 13.95
CA ASN A 70 -23.60 -12.88 15.19
C ASN A 70 -22.32 -13.44 15.82
N MET A 71 -22.13 -14.75 15.76
CA MET A 71 -20.88 -15.42 16.17
C MET A 71 -19.68 -14.84 15.43
N LEU A 72 -19.73 -14.77 14.10
CA LEU A 72 -18.66 -14.23 13.27
C LEU A 72 -18.33 -12.76 13.59
N ALA A 73 -19.35 -11.93 13.86
CA ALA A 73 -19.14 -10.54 14.27
C ALA A 73 -18.46 -10.42 15.64
N GLY A 74 -18.74 -11.33 16.56
CA GLY A 74 -18.07 -11.38 17.86
C GLY A 74 -16.68 -12.01 17.83
N ALA A 75 -16.46 -12.97 16.93
CA ALA A 75 -15.20 -13.70 16.80
C ALA A 75 -14.10 -12.89 16.09
N GLY A 76 -14.43 -11.77 15.46
CA GLY A 76 -13.44 -10.87 14.87
C GLY A 76 -12.49 -10.31 15.92
N GLY A 77 -11.22 -10.66 15.82
CA GLY A 77 -10.18 -10.20 16.75
C GLY A 77 -9.94 -11.11 17.96
N VAL A 78 -10.56 -12.30 18.02
CA VAL A 78 -10.29 -13.32 19.05
C VAL A 78 -8.85 -13.82 18.92
N ASP A 79 -8.15 -13.85 20.05
CA ASP A 79 -6.76 -14.29 20.17
C ASP A 79 -6.66 -15.74 20.65
N LEU A 80 -7.53 -16.11 21.60
CA LEU A 80 -7.59 -17.43 22.23
C LEU A 80 -8.99 -18.01 22.13
N ALA A 81 -9.08 -19.29 21.77
CA ALA A 81 -10.33 -20.01 21.74
C ALA A 81 -10.54 -20.82 23.03
N MET A 82 -11.74 -20.76 23.56
CA MET A 82 -12.23 -21.65 24.61
C MET A 82 -13.36 -22.53 24.00
N LEU A 83 -12.96 -23.71 23.50
CA LEU A 83 -13.90 -24.67 22.90
C LEU A 83 -14.62 -25.47 23.99
N ILE A 84 -15.93 -25.35 24.05
CA ILE A 84 -16.75 -25.88 25.13
C ILE A 84 -17.55 -27.09 24.64
N VAL A 85 -17.39 -28.21 25.34
CA VAL A 85 -18.04 -29.48 25.06
C VAL A 85 -18.71 -29.97 26.34
N ALA A 86 -20.00 -30.26 26.31
CA ALA A 86 -20.72 -30.78 27.46
C ALA A 86 -20.48 -32.28 27.63
N ALA A 87 -20.29 -32.74 28.86
CA ALA A 87 -20.04 -34.14 29.19
C ALA A 87 -21.20 -35.07 28.83
N ASP A 88 -22.42 -34.57 28.90
CA ASP A 88 -23.66 -35.33 28.61
C ASP A 88 -23.92 -35.51 27.11
N GLU A 89 -23.40 -34.62 26.24
CA GLU A 89 -23.69 -34.65 24.80
C GLU A 89 -22.46 -34.94 23.92
N GLY A 90 -21.26 -34.65 24.43
CA GLY A 90 -20.02 -34.84 23.68
C GLY A 90 -19.81 -33.84 22.52
N PHE A 91 -19.04 -34.23 21.53
CA PHE A 91 -18.64 -33.35 20.43
C PHE A 91 -19.73 -33.28 19.34
N MET A 92 -20.43 -32.18 19.24
CA MET A 92 -21.61 -31.97 18.42
C MET A 92 -21.29 -31.26 17.08
N PRO A 93 -22.15 -31.33 16.04
CA PRO A 93 -21.88 -30.73 14.72
C PRO A 93 -21.59 -29.23 14.76
N GLN A 94 -22.27 -28.45 15.61
CA GLN A 94 -22.00 -27.02 15.75
C GLN A 94 -20.62 -26.75 16.39
N THR A 95 -20.13 -27.67 17.23
CA THR A 95 -18.77 -27.60 17.79
C THR A 95 -17.74 -27.71 16.69
N VAL A 96 -17.95 -28.58 15.69
CA VAL A 96 -17.10 -28.70 14.49
C VAL A 96 -17.11 -27.38 13.69
N GLU A 97 -18.30 -26.87 13.34
CA GLU A 97 -18.45 -25.63 12.58
C GLU A 97 -17.77 -24.44 13.29
N HIS A 98 -17.89 -24.33 14.60
CA HIS A 98 -17.22 -23.27 15.37
C HIS A 98 -15.70 -23.42 15.37
N LEU A 99 -15.19 -24.65 15.48
CA LEU A 99 -13.75 -24.94 15.41
C LEU A 99 -13.19 -24.55 14.04
N ASP A 100 -13.89 -24.91 12.97
CA ASP A 100 -13.52 -24.56 11.60
C ASP A 100 -13.50 -23.05 11.37
N ILE A 101 -14.56 -22.35 11.84
CA ILE A 101 -14.64 -20.88 11.74
C ILE A 101 -13.47 -20.21 12.46
N LEU A 102 -13.15 -20.64 13.70
CA LEU A 102 -12.03 -20.06 14.45
C LEU A 102 -10.69 -20.32 13.74
N GLY A 103 -10.52 -21.49 13.15
CA GLY A 103 -9.36 -21.80 12.30
C GLY A 103 -9.26 -20.90 11.07
N LEU A 104 -10.37 -20.69 10.35
CA LEU A 104 -10.45 -19.78 9.20
C LEU A 104 -10.15 -18.32 9.60
N LEU A 105 -10.60 -17.88 10.78
CA LEU A 105 -10.32 -16.57 11.34
C LEU A 105 -8.87 -16.43 11.85
N GLY A 106 -8.08 -17.51 11.80
CA GLY A 106 -6.66 -17.49 12.12
C GLY A 106 -6.33 -17.52 13.60
N VAL A 107 -7.24 -17.99 14.44
CA VAL A 107 -6.96 -18.26 15.86
C VAL A 107 -5.89 -19.34 15.94
N LYS A 108 -4.82 -19.09 16.70
CA LYS A 108 -3.63 -19.95 16.75
C LYS A 108 -3.49 -20.73 18.03
N SER A 109 -4.25 -20.38 19.09
CA SER A 109 -4.12 -21.00 20.40
C SER A 109 -5.47 -21.02 21.14
N GLY A 110 -5.55 -21.86 22.14
CA GLY A 110 -6.75 -22.01 22.95
C GLY A 110 -6.68 -23.27 23.80
N LEU A 111 -7.82 -23.65 24.36
CA LEU A 111 -8.01 -24.87 25.14
C LEU A 111 -9.41 -25.44 24.93
N VAL A 112 -9.61 -26.68 25.36
CA VAL A 112 -10.92 -27.33 25.38
C VAL A 112 -11.41 -27.45 26.82
N VAL A 113 -12.68 -27.13 27.02
CA VAL A 113 -13.35 -27.23 28.34
C VAL A 113 -14.48 -28.27 28.26
N ILE A 114 -14.38 -29.32 29.03
CA ILE A 114 -15.47 -30.23 29.23
C ILE A 114 -16.33 -29.69 30.39
N THR A 115 -17.59 -29.37 30.09
CA THR A 115 -18.55 -28.83 31.08
C THR A 115 -19.49 -29.91 31.59
N LYS A 116 -20.24 -29.58 32.62
CA LYS A 116 -21.25 -30.48 33.23
C LYS A 116 -20.64 -31.82 33.71
N THR A 117 -19.39 -31.81 34.17
CA THR A 117 -18.68 -33.03 34.60
C THR A 117 -19.34 -33.71 35.78
N ASP A 118 -20.18 -32.98 36.54
CA ASP A 118 -21.02 -33.51 37.62
C ASP A 118 -22.15 -34.43 37.15
N LEU A 119 -22.41 -34.53 35.84
CA LEU A 119 -23.42 -35.40 35.23
C LEU A 119 -22.83 -36.70 34.64
N ALA A 120 -21.50 -36.89 34.70
CA ALA A 120 -20.81 -38.01 34.07
C ALA A 120 -19.84 -38.68 35.04
N ASP A 121 -19.57 -39.96 34.84
CA ASP A 121 -18.55 -40.67 35.58
C ASP A 121 -17.15 -40.51 34.98
N ASP A 122 -16.12 -40.89 35.76
CA ASP A 122 -14.73 -40.74 35.34
C ASP A 122 -14.32 -41.59 34.13
N GLU A 123 -14.97 -42.73 33.92
CA GLU A 123 -14.68 -43.61 32.78
C GLU A 123 -15.16 -42.96 31.48
N TRP A 124 -16.37 -42.44 31.49
CA TRP A 124 -16.94 -41.70 30.37
C TRP A 124 -16.16 -40.42 30.07
N LEU A 125 -15.75 -39.67 31.09
CA LEU A 125 -14.95 -38.44 30.91
C LEU A 125 -13.61 -38.75 30.25
N ARG A 126 -12.93 -39.85 30.57
CA ARG A 126 -11.68 -40.26 29.88
C ARG A 126 -11.94 -40.61 28.41
N MET A 127 -12.99 -41.36 28.12
CA MET A 127 -13.37 -41.70 26.74
C MET A 127 -13.67 -40.42 25.91
N LEU A 128 -14.39 -39.48 26.51
CA LEU A 128 -14.70 -38.20 25.88
C LEU A 128 -13.46 -37.36 25.62
N GLU A 129 -12.51 -37.32 26.54
CA GLU A 129 -11.22 -36.64 26.32
C GLU A 129 -10.45 -37.22 25.14
N GLU A 130 -10.44 -38.55 24.99
CA GLU A 130 -9.78 -39.21 23.85
C GLU A 130 -10.48 -38.91 22.52
N ASP A 131 -11.82 -38.92 22.50
CA ASP A 131 -12.62 -38.53 21.34
C ASP A 131 -12.35 -37.06 20.96
N ILE A 132 -12.34 -36.15 21.92
CA ILE A 132 -12.02 -34.74 21.70
C ILE A 132 -10.60 -34.60 21.10
N LYS A 133 -9.59 -35.25 21.71
CA LYS A 133 -8.21 -35.21 21.19
C LYS A 133 -8.10 -35.74 19.76
N ALA A 134 -8.87 -36.76 19.42
CA ALA A 134 -8.93 -37.30 18.05
C ALA A 134 -9.57 -36.29 17.08
N ARG A 135 -10.63 -35.62 17.46
CA ARG A 135 -11.37 -34.66 16.60
C ARG A 135 -10.64 -33.33 16.38
N VAL A 136 -9.89 -32.86 17.39
CA VAL A 136 -9.10 -31.62 17.25
C VAL A 136 -7.76 -31.84 16.54
N ARG A 137 -7.43 -33.07 16.16
CA ARG A 137 -6.19 -33.40 15.43
C ARG A 137 -6.14 -32.68 14.08
N GLY A 138 -5.02 -32.05 13.77
CA GLY A 138 -4.84 -31.23 12.56
C GLY A 138 -5.46 -29.84 12.64
N THR A 139 -5.99 -29.44 13.81
CA THR A 139 -6.46 -28.08 14.08
C THR A 139 -5.48 -27.32 14.98
N PHE A 140 -5.74 -26.03 15.22
CA PHE A 140 -4.93 -25.20 16.14
C PHE A 140 -5.06 -25.61 17.61
N LEU A 141 -6.02 -26.50 17.96
CA LEU A 141 -6.19 -27.07 19.31
C LEU A 141 -5.49 -28.43 19.49
N GLU A 142 -4.81 -28.96 18.47
CA GLU A 142 -4.04 -30.20 18.62
C GLU A 142 -2.97 -30.07 19.70
N GLY A 143 -2.96 -31.02 20.66
CA GLY A 143 -2.02 -31.02 21.79
C GLY A 143 -2.26 -29.95 22.86
N LYS A 144 -3.36 -29.18 22.76
CA LYS A 144 -3.71 -28.18 23.76
C LYS A 144 -4.43 -28.80 24.97
N PRO A 145 -4.44 -28.11 26.14
CA PRO A 145 -5.10 -28.61 27.33
C PRO A 145 -6.58 -28.93 27.12
N VAL A 146 -7.05 -30.02 27.73
CA VAL A 146 -8.45 -30.37 27.89
C VAL A 146 -8.75 -30.36 29.39
N LEU A 147 -9.62 -29.45 29.83
CA LEU A 147 -9.91 -29.23 31.24
C LEU A 147 -11.35 -29.64 31.56
N ARG A 148 -11.53 -30.32 32.71
CA ARG A 148 -12.83 -30.73 33.22
C ARG A 148 -13.38 -29.65 34.15
N THR A 149 -14.65 -29.28 33.97
CA THR A 149 -15.28 -28.22 34.78
C THR A 149 -16.73 -28.50 35.04
N SER A 150 -17.21 -28.01 36.19
CA SER A 150 -18.64 -27.90 36.48
C SER A 150 -18.93 -26.48 37.01
N ALA A 151 -19.68 -25.70 36.26
CA ALA A 151 -20.12 -24.37 36.70
C ALA A 151 -21.09 -24.47 37.92
N ARG A 152 -21.75 -25.62 38.09
CA ARG A 152 -22.67 -25.87 39.19
C ARG A 152 -21.94 -26.14 40.50
N THR A 153 -20.90 -26.94 40.48
CA THR A 153 -20.14 -27.33 41.70
C THR A 153 -18.96 -26.40 41.96
N GLY A 154 -18.52 -25.64 40.96
CA GLY A 154 -17.28 -24.82 40.98
C GLY A 154 -16.02 -25.62 40.68
N GLU A 155 -16.11 -26.93 40.45
CA GLU A 155 -14.97 -27.79 40.17
C GLU A 155 -14.27 -27.36 38.86
N GLY A 156 -12.93 -27.31 38.88
CA GLY A 156 -12.10 -27.01 37.73
C GLY A 156 -12.11 -25.53 37.26
N ILE A 157 -12.92 -24.65 37.85
CA ILE A 157 -13.05 -23.26 37.41
C ILE A 157 -11.75 -22.48 37.67
N GLU A 158 -11.09 -22.69 38.83
CA GLU A 158 -9.82 -21.99 39.10
C GLU A 158 -8.67 -22.52 38.22
N ALA A 159 -8.60 -23.83 37.99
CA ALA A 159 -7.61 -24.40 37.06
C ALA A 159 -7.83 -23.89 35.63
N LEU A 160 -9.08 -23.67 35.20
CA LEU A 160 -9.42 -23.06 33.94
C LEU A 160 -8.93 -21.59 33.88
N ARG A 161 -9.11 -20.82 34.95
CA ARG A 161 -8.64 -19.43 35.07
C ARG A 161 -7.12 -19.36 34.93
N GLU A 162 -6.39 -20.25 35.64
CA GLU A 162 -4.91 -20.31 35.56
C GLU A 162 -4.44 -20.69 34.17
N ALA A 163 -5.03 -21.67 33.51
CA ALA A 163 -4.69 -22.08 32.16
C ALA A 163 -4.95 -20.95 31.12
N LEU A 164 -6.05 -20.22 31.25
CA LEU A 164 -6.34 -19.06 30.41
C LEU A 164 -5.34 -17.93 30.65
N HIS A 165 -4.91 -17.70 31.89
CA HIS A 165 -3.87 -16.72 32.22
C HIS A 165 -2.54 -17.09 31.57
N GLU A 166 -2.10 -18.34 31.69
CA GLU A 166 -0.87 -18.81 31.06
C GLU A 166 -0.89 -18.63 29.53
N LEU A 167 -1.97 -19.02 28.88
CA LEU A 167 -2.15 -18.81 27.44
C LEU A 167 -2.13 -17.32 27.06
N ALA A 168 -2.75 -16.47 27.87
CA ALA A 168 -2.77 -15.02 27.65
C ALA A 168 -1.37 -14.40 27.73
N LEU A 169 -0.51 -14.86 28.64
CA LEU A 169 0.89 -14.41 28.73
C LEU A 169 1.70 -14.73 27.46
N HIS A 170 1.43 -15.84 26.78
CA HIS A 170 2.12 -16.29 25.59
C HIS A 170 1.53 -15.76 24.27
N THR A 171 0.39 -15.08 24.31
CA THR A 171 -0.23 -14.49 23.11
C THR A 171 0.59 -13.30 22.60
N ALA A 172 0.72 -13.11 21.30
CA ALA A 172 1.41 -11.96 20.72
C ALA A 172 0.67 -10.65 21.03
N GLU A 173 1.40 -9.57 21.26
CA GLU A 173 0.81 -8.24 21.42
C GLU A 173 0.32 -7.72 20.05
N LYS A 174 -0.86 -7.07 20.04
CA LYS A 174 -1.39 -6.39 18.85
C LYS A 174 -0.66 -5.07 18.66
N SER A 175 -0.51 -4.63 17.41
CA SER A 175 0.17 -3.36 17.13
C SER A 175 -0.64 -2.18 17.67
N ALA A 176 -0.04 -1.43 18.58
CA ALA A 176 -0.56 -0.17 19.07
C ALA A 176 -0.16 1.03 18.18
N ARG A 177 0.75 0.83 17.21
CA ARG A 177 1.29 1.88 16.34
C ARG A 177 0.55 2.01 15.02
N ALA A 178 -0.07 0.92 14.56
CA ALA A 178 -0.87 0.95 13.35
C ALA A 178 -2.01 1.99 13.49
N PRO A 179 -2.50 2.57 12.39
CA PRO A 179 -3.72 3.36 12.42
C PRO A 179 -4.87 2.56 13.03
N PHE A 180 -5.64 3.18 13.92
CA PHE A 180 -6.71 2.48 14.61
C PHE A 180 -7.80 1.98 13.66
N ARG A 181 -8.38 0.83 14.00
CA ARG A 181 -9.44 0.19 13.22
C ARG A 181 -10.42 -0.54 14.13
N LEU A 182 -11.68 -0.15 14.09
CA LEU A 182 -12.75 -0.68 14.91
C LEU A 182 -13.94 -1.09 14.02
N PRO A 183 -14.06 -2.38 13.66
CA PRO A 183 -15.26 -2.90 13.02
C PRO A 183 -16.48 -2.75 13.95
N ILE A 184 -17.55 -2.14 13.44
CA ILE A 184 -18.76 -1.83 14.21
C ILE A 184 -19.70 -3.03 14.22
N ASP A 185 -20.00 -3.54 15.41
CA ASP A 185 -20.94 -4.63 15.61
C ASP A 185 -22.31 -4.18 16.10
N ARG A 186 -22.42 -3.03 16.78
CA ARG A 186 -23.68 -2.41 17.22
C ARG A 186 -23.67 -0.91 17.06
N VAL A 187 -24.86 -0.36 16.77
CA VAL A 187 -25.10 1.08 16.67
C VAL A 187 -26.35 1.43 17.45
N PHE A 188 -26.27 2.40 18.33
CA PHE A 188 -27.43 2.88 19.11
C PHE A 188 -27.33 4.40 19.34
N SER A 189 -28.44 5.00 19.67
CA SER A 189 -28.50 6.39 20.13
C SER A 189 -28.72 6.42 21.63
N VAL A 190 -28.03 7.34 22.31
CA VAL A 190 -28.24 7.61 23.72
C VAL A 190 -28.75 9.05 23.84
N ASP A 191 -29.87 9.24 24.53
CA ASP A 191 -30.48 10.55 24.71
C ASP A 191 -29.46 11.54 25.33
N GLY A 192 -29.27 12.69 24.68
CA GLY A 192 -28.29 13.70 25.07
C GLY A 192 -26.84 13.42 24.66
N PHE A 193 -26.50 12.21 24.25
CA PHE A 193 -25.13 11.84 23.83
C PHE A 193 -24.96 11.63 22.34
N GLY A 194 -26.04 11.37 21.58
CA GLY A 194 -26.00 11.18 20.15
C GLY A 194 -25.71 9.74 19.71
N THR A 195 -24.93 9.57 18.63
CA THR A 195 -24.62 8.27 18.05
C THR A 195 -23.51 7.56 18.81
N VAL A 196 -23.78 6.35 19.27
CA VAL A 196 -22.79 5.49 19.93
C VAL A 196 -22.63 4.22 19.12
N VAL A 197 -21.37 3.85 18.84
CA VAL A 197 -21.01 2.60 18.18
C VAL A 197 -20.23 1.71 19.13
N THR A 198 -20.34 0.41 18.98
CA THR A 198 -19.47 -0.54 19.70
C THR A 198 -18.78 -1.46 18.73
N GLY A 199 -17.59 -1.90 19.13
CA GLY A 199 -16.78 -2.85 18.38
C GLY A 199 -15.56 -3.27 19.17
N THR A 200 -14.82 -4.22 18.63
CA THR A 200 -13.51 -4.59 19.12
C THR A 200 -12.45 -3.82 18.33
N LEU A 201 -11.60 -3.07 19.01
CA LEU A 201 -10.48 -2.40 18.38
C LEU A 201 -9.44 -3.44 17.97
N ILE A 202 -9.26 -3.62 16.67
CA ILE A 202 -8.40 -4.68 16.13
C ILE A 202 -6.97 -4.22 15.87
N ASP A 203 -6.77 -2.94 15.55
CA ASP A 203 -5.48 -2.29 15.32
C ASP A 203 -5.42 -0.93 16.00
N GLY A 204 -4.22 -0.50 16.36
CA GLY A 204 -3.90 0.86 16.81
C GLY A 204 -4.47 1.24 18.17
N CYS A 205 -4.44 2.54 18.45
CA CYS A 205 -5.07 3.16 19.63
C CYS A 205 -5.92 4.34 19.17
N ILE A 206 -7.04 4.58 19.85
CA ILE A 206 -7.99 5.68 19.60
C ILE A 206 -8.14 6.49 20.86
N ALA A 207 -8.17 7.82 20.74
CA ALA A 207 -8.30 8.76 21.85
C ALA A 207 -9.56 9.64 21.73
N ALA A 208 -10.02 10.14 22.88
CA ALA A 208 -11.10 11.12 22.91
C ALA A 208 -10.64 12.44 22.23
N GLY A 209 -11.51 13.02 21.41
CA GLY A 209 -11.21 14.22 20.62
C GLY A 209 -10.57 13.97 19.26
N GLU A 210 -10.20 12.74 18.94
CA GLU A 210 -9.56 12.37 17.69
C GLU A 210 -10.52 12.39 16.50
N GLU A 211 -10.00 12.74 15.32
CA GLU A 211 -10.75 12.66 14.08
C GLU A 211 -10.77 11.21 13.58
N ALA A 212 -11.88 10.82 12.99
CA ALA A 212 -12.12 9.49 12.50
C ALA A 212 -12.87 9.49 11.17
N ALA A 213 -12.73 8.42 10.40
CA ALA A 213 -13.50 8.17 9.19
C ALA A 213 -14.38 6.94 9.37
N LEU A 214 -15.61 7.00 8.88
CA LEU A 214 -16.53 5.88 8.82
C LEU A 214 -16.56 5.30 7.41
N LEU A 215 -16.10 4.09 7.25
CA LEU A 215 -16.07 3.38 5.97
C LEU A 215 -17.13 2.29 5.90
N PRO A 216 -17.67 1.94 4.70
CA PRO A 216 -17.18 2.35 3.37
C PRO A 216 -17.69 3.71 2.87
N ARG A 217 -18.57 4.41 3.58
CA ARG A 217 -19.19 5.65 3.10
C ARG A 217 -18.24 6.83 3.02
N GLY A 218 -17.13 6.82 3.75
CA GLY A 218 -16.14 7.89 3.76
C GLY A 218 -16.59 9.13 4.56
N GLU A 219 -17.54 8.97 5.50
CA GLU A 219 -18.01 10.09 6.31
C GLU A 219 -17.01 10.43 7.42
N ALA A 220 -16.60 11.70 7.49
CA ALA A 220 -15.76 12.19 8.58
C ALA A 220 -16.58 12.38 9.86
N CYS A 221 -16.02 11.96 10.99
CA CYS A 221 -16.61 12.13 12.30
C CYS A 221 -15.52 12.39 13.35
N ARG A 222 -15.93 12.68 14.58
CA ARG A 222 -15.01 12.90 15.70
C ARG A 222 -15.41 12.08 16.90
N VAL A 223 -14.41 11.51 17.55
CA VAL A 223 -14.57 10.77 18.81
C VAL A 223 -14.85 11.76 19.93
N ARG A 224 -16.04 11.69 20.53
CA ARG A 224 -16.42 12.57 21.63
C ARG A 224 -16.04 11.99 22.99
N ASN A 225 -16.31 10.70 23.18
CA ASN A 225 -16.00 9.97 24.41
C ASN A 225 -15.80 8.48 24.11
N LEU A 226 -15.05 7.81 24.97
CA LEU A 226 -14.74 6.38 24.89
C LEU A 226 -15.10 5.69 26.18
N GLN A 227 -15.66 4.48 26.08
CA GLN A 227 -15.89 3.62 27.22
C GLN A 227 -15.34 2.20 26.98
N VAL A 228 -14.62 1.69 27.98
CA VAL A 228 -14.14 0.31 28.02
C VAL A 228 -14.71 -0.35 29.27
N HIS A 229 -15.42 -1.47 29.10
CA HIS A 229 -16.12 -2.16 30.20
C HIS A 229 -17.04 -1.24 31.03
N GLY A 230 -17.74 -0.28 30.40
CA GLY A 230 -18.66 0.64 31.05
C GLY A 230 -18.00 1.79 31.84
N ARG A 231 -16.68 1.95 31.74
CA ARG A 231 -15.92 3.04 32.35
C ARG A 231 -15.42 3.99 31.28
N ASP A 232 -15.54 5.30 31.53
CA ASP A 232 -14.95 6.32 30.65
C ASP A 232 -13.43 6.24 30.68
N VAL A 233 -12.83 6.33 29.50
CA VAL A 233 -11.37 6.31 29.30
C VAL A 233 -10.95 7.40 28.33
N GLU A 234 -9.75 7.92 28.49
CA GLU A 234 -9.19 8.92 27.56
C GLU A 234 -8.73 8.30 26.25
N ALA A 235 -8.24 7.05 26.30
CA ALA A 235 -7.80 6.30 25.14
C ALA A 235 -8.06 4.81 25.29
N ALA A 236 -8.21 4.11 24.17
CA ALA A 236 -8.34 2.66 24.10
C ALA A 236 -7.42 2.11 23.01
N CYS A 237 -6.88 0.90 23.20
CA CYS A 237 -5.93 0.28 22.29
C CYS A 237 -6.44 -1.07 21.77
N ALA A 238 -5.75 -1.60 20.74
CA ALA A 238 -6.07 -2.86 20.11
C ALA A 238 -6.20 -4.01 21.13
N GLY A 239 -7.20 -4.87 20.94
CA GLY A 239 -7.57 -5.93 21.88
C GLY A 239 -8.64 -5.53 22.89
N GLN A 240 -9.08 -4.27 22.92
CA GLN A 240 -10.15 -3.83 23.80
C GLN A 240 -11.49 -3.75 23.06
N ARG A 241 -12.56 -4.09 23.79
CA ARG A 241 -13.90 -3.75 23.33
C ARG A 241 -14.26 -2.35 23.78
N VAL A 242 -14.64 -1.52 22.80
CA VAL A 242 -14.83 -0.08 23.02
C VAL A 242 -16.22 0.32 22.58
N ALA A 243 -16.87 1.17 23.39
CA ALA A 243 -18.00 1.98 22.99
C ALA A 243 -17.49 3.38 22.67
N VAL A 244 -17.79 3.85 21.46
CA VAL A 244 -17.32 5.15 20.95
C VAL A 244 -18.52 6.05 20.71
N ASN A 245 -18.56 7.18 21.39
CA ASN A 245 -19.53 8.23 21.12
C ASN A 245 -19.00 9.11 20.00
N LEU A 246 -19.76 9.20 18.91
CA LEU A 246 -19.39 9.93 17.70
C LEU A 246 -20.15 11.25 17.60
N SER A 247 -19.44 12.32 17.26
CA SER A 247 -20.02 13.60 16.86
C SER A 247 -19.86 13.82 15.36
N GLY A 248 -20.78 14.61 14.78
CA GLY A 248 -20.77 14.90 13.34
C GLY A 248 -21.49 13.89 12.48
N ILE A 249 -21.98 12.75 13.04
CA ILE A 249 -22.67 11.72 12.30
C ILE A 249 -24.00 11.33 12.94
N ARG A 250 -25.01 11.03 12.13
CA ARG A 250 -26.31 10.54 12.59
C ARG A 250 -26.32 9.01 12.60
N LYS A 251 -27.13 8.44 13.53
CA LYS A 251 -27.29 6.99 13.66
C LYS A 251 -27.69 6.30 12.34
N GLU A 252 -28.56 6.94 11.56
CA GLU A 252 -29.07 6.41 10.28
C GLU A 252 -27.97 6.23 9.21
N ASN A 253 -26.85 6.94 9.38
CA ASN A 253 -25.71 6.87 8.48
C ASN A 253 -24.68 5.82 8.91
N VAL A 254 -24.88 5.15 10.05
CA VAL A 254 -23.95 4.14 10.56
C VAL A 254 -24.64 2.79 10.57
N CYS A 255 -24.01 1.81 9.97
CA CYS A 255 -24.51 0.44 9.90
C CYS A 255 -23.58 -0.54 10.63
N ARG A 256 -24.16 -1.64 11.10
CA ARG A 256 -23.36 -2.79 11.52
C ARG A 256 -22.55 -3.31 10.33
N GLY A 257 -21.26 -3.51 10.52
CA GLY A 257 -20.32 -3.90 9.48
C GLY A 257 -19.50 -2.74 8.90
N ASP A 258 -19.89 -1.48 9.18
CA ASP A 258 -19.03 -0.34 8.91
C ASP A 258 -17.76 -0.42 9.79
N VAL A 259 -16.70 0.28 9.37
CA VAL A 259 -15.43 0.34 10.08
C VAL A 259 -15.14 1.78 10.46
N LEU A 260 -14.96 2.04 11.76
CA LEU A 260 -14.41 3.30 12.23
C LEU A 260 -12.88 3.20 12.23
N CYS A 261 -12.20 4.11 11.54
CA CYS A 261 -10.75 4.08 11.38
C CYS A 261 -10.12 5.48 11.39
N ALA A 262 -8.80 5.54 11.49
CA ALA A 262 -8.06 6.77 11.31
C ALA A 262 -8.31 7.35 9.90
N PRO A 263 -8.37 8.68 9.73
CA PRO A 263 -8.54 9.30 8.41
C PRO A 263 -7.47 8.80 7.43
N ASP A 264 -7.87 8.58 6.17
CA ASP A 264 -7.01 8.17 5.06
C ASP A 264 -6.20 6.86 5.26
N SER A 265 -6.51 6.08 6.32
CA SER A 265 -5.80 4.84 6.63
C SER A 265 -6.29 3.61 5.86
N LEU A 266 -7.51 3.66 5.33
CA LEU A 266 -8.14 2.60 4.54
C LEU A 266 -8.91 3.20 3.37
N CYS A 267 -9.01 2.43 2.28
CA CYS A 267 -9.86 2.76 1.15
C CYS A 267 -10.90 1.64 0.94
N PRO A 268 -12.17 1.97 0.67
CA PRO A 268 -13.18 0.98 0.31
C PRO A 268 -12.85 0.30 -1.01
N THR A 269 -13.19 -0.98 -1.12
CA THR A 269 -12.93 -1.79 -2.32
C THR A 269 -14.13 -2.64 -2.71
N ARG A 270 -14.23 -2.95 -4.01
CA ARG A 270 -15.19 -3.92 -4.57
C ARG A 270 -14.53 -5.18 -5.10
N MET A 271 -13.22 -5.33 -4.88
CA MET A 271 -12.48 -6.46 -5.39
C MET A 271 -11.33 -6.81 -4.46
N LEU A 272 -11.18 -8.10 -4.17
CA LEU A 272 -10.13 -8.63 -3.29
C LEU A 272 -9.41 -9.77 -3.99
N ASP A 273 -8.08 -9.79 -3.94
CA ASP A 273 -7.34 -11.01 -4.23
C ASP A 273 -7.08 -11.74 -2.92
N VAL A 274 -7.35 -13.03 -2.91
CA VAL A 274 -7.35 -13.82 -1.69
C VAL A 274 -6.69 -15.18 -1.87
N ARG A 275 -6.20 -15.74 -0.77
CA ARG A 275 -6.04 -17.18 -0.62
C ARG A 275 -7.36 -17.74 -0.11
N LEU A 276 -8.07 -18.52 -0.92
CA LEU A 276 -9.34 -19.14 -0.59
C LEU A 276 -9.11 -20.62 -0.27
N GLN A 277 -9.66 -21.06 0.85
CA GLN A 277 -9.63 -22.45 1.30
C GLN A 277 -11.06 -23.00 1.41
N ASN A 278 -11.29 -24.20 0.91
CA ASN A 278 -12.51 -24.97 1.14
C ASN A 278 -12.29 -25.90 2.34
N LEU A 279 -13.25 -25.97 3.27
CA LEU A 279 -13.17 -26.85 4.45
C LEU A 279 -13.06 -28.30 4.05
N ARG A 280 -12.33 -29.10 4.85
CA ARG A 280 -12.14 -30.54 4.57
C ARG A 280 -13.43 -31.32 4.60
N ASP A 281 -14.29 -31.01 5.56
CA ASP A 281 -15.55 -31.67 5.79
C ASP A 281 -16.72 -31.08 5.00
N SER A 282 -16.44 -30.06 4.17
CA SER A 282 -17.43 -29.50 3.26
C SER A 282 -17.88 -30.55 2.23
N ARG A 283 -19.17 -30.62 2.00
CA ARG A 283 -19.74 -31.47 0.95
C ARG A 283 -19.79 -30.79 -0.42
N ARG A 284 -19.31 -29.54 -0.50
CA ARG A 284 -19.47 -28.70 -1.68
C ARG A 284 -18.17 -28.39 -2.35
N VAL A 285 -18.21 -28.36 -3.66
CA VAL A 285 -17.15 -27.84 -4.50
C VAL A 285 -17.44 -26.39 -4.82
N ILE A 286 -16.45 -25.51 -4.72
CA ILE A 286 -16.56 -24.12 -5.13
C ILE A 286 -16.08 -24.00 -6.57
N GLU A 287 -17.00 -23.75 -7.49
CA GLU A 287 -16.68 -23.53 -8.90
C GLU A 287 -16.28 -22.07 -9.17
N SER A 288 -15.48 -21.85 -10.21
CA SER A 288 -15.14 -20.49 -10.63
C SER A 288 -16.37 -19.72 -11.11
N GLY A 289 -16.66 -18.60 -10.49
CA GLY A 289 -17.86 -17.80 -10.72
C GLY A 289 -19.00 -18.04 -9.72
N ALA A 290 -18.80 -18.93 -8.73
CA ALA A 290 -19.77 -19.19 -7.67
C ALA A 290 -20.15 -17.91 -6.90
N ARG A 291 -21.41 -17.82 -6.53
CA ARG A 291 -21.92 -16.75 -5.63
C ARG A 291 -21.88 -17.25 -4.19
N LEU A 292 -21.25 -16.47 -3.31
CA LEU A 292 -21.05 -16.79 -1.92
C LEU A 292 -21.42 -15.59 -1.05
N HIS A 293 -21.76 -15.84 0.23
CA HIS A 293 -21.77 -14.81 1.25
C HIS A 293 -20.37 -14.70 1.86
N LEU A 294 -19.77 -13.54 1.78
CA LEU A 294 -18.52 -13.18 2.46
C LEU A 294 -18.86 -12.56 3.82
N TYR A 295 -18.18 -13.05 4.86
CA TYR A 295 -18.22 -12.50 6.21
C TYR A 295 -16.82 -11.97 6.55
N HIS A 296 -16.73 -10.67 6.82
CA HIS A 296 -15.50 -9.99 7.21
C HIS A 296 -15.78 -9.11 8.42
N GLY A 297 -15.27 -9.51 9.60
CA GLY A 297 -15.70 -8.90 10.86
C GLY A 297 -17.22 -8.97 11.03
N ALA A 298 -17.86 -7.82 11.24
CA ALA A 298 -19.32 -7.72 11.33
C ALA A 298 -20.02 -7.48 9.96
N ALA A 299 -19.26 -7.22 8.90
CA ALA A 299 -19.77 -7.00 7.55
C ALA A 299 -20.17 -8.31 6.87
N VAL A 300 -21.22 -8.25 6.06
CA VAL A 300 -21.66 -9.37 5.22
C VAL A 300 -22.01 -8.84 3.85
N CYS A 301 -21.39 -9.35 2.81
CA CYS A 301 -21.70 -8.99 1.43
C CYS A 301 -21.75 -10.22 0.52
N LEU A 302 -22.46 -10.09 -0.60
CA LEU A 302 -22.44 -11.09 -1.65
C LEU A 302 -21.19 -10.92 -2.50
N VAL A 303 -20.55 -12.05 -2.82
CA VAL A 303 -19.36 -12.06 -3.67
C VAL A 303 -19.49 -13.07 -4.80
N ARG A 304 -18.82 -12.77 -5.89
CA ARG A 304 -18.55 -13.74 -6.97
C ARG A 304 -17.09 -14.17 -6.88
N ALA A 305 -16.85 -15.45 -6.60
CA ALA A 305 -15.50 -16.01 -6.51
C ALA A 305 -15.00 -16.41 -7.90
N VAL A 306 -13.92 -15.79 -8.38
CA VAL A 306 -13.23 -16.15 -9.62
C VAL A 306 -11.92 -16.83 -9.25
N LEU A 307 -11.84 -18.13 -9.45
CA LEU A 307 -10.62 -18.91 -9.17
C LEU A 307 -9.57 -18.60 -10.24
N LEU A 308 -8.35 -18.26 -9.82
CA LEU A 308 -7.30 -17.77 -10.73
C LEU A 308 -6.41 -18.90 -11.27
N ASP A 309 -6.21 -19.97 -10.48
CA ASP A 309 -5.29 -21.07 -10.79
C ASP A 309 -5.98 -22.39 -11.16
N ARG A 310 -7.31 -22.48 -11.03
CA ARG A 310 -8.10 -23.70 -11.30
C ARG A 310 -9.54 -23.39 -11.65
N ASP A 311 -10.31 -24.41 -12.07
CA ASP A 311 -11.74 -24.25 -12.39
C ASP A 311 -12.65 -24.53 -11.20
N ALA A 312 -12.24 -25.41 -10.31
CA ALA A 312 -13.00 -25.85 -9.15
C ALA A 312 -12.08 -26.05 -7.94
N LEU A 313 -12.57 -25.71 -6.75
CA LEU A 313 -11.89 -25.88 -5.48
C LEU A 313 -12.64 -26.93 -4.67
N ARG A 314 -12.03 -28.10 -4.51
CA ARG A 314 -12.59 -29.25 -3.80
C ARG A 314 -12.42 -29.12 -2.29
N PRO A 315 -13.19 -29.88 -1.48
CA PRO A 315 -13.00 -29.93 -0.03
C PRO A 315 -11.54 -30.24 0.34
N GLY A 316 -11.02 -29.51 1.32
CA GLY A 316 -9.63 -29.58 1.80
C GLY A 316 -8.59 -28.91 0.94
N GLU A 317 -8.96 -28.39 -0.23
CA GLU A 317 -8.03 -27.64 -1.11
C GLU A 317 -8.03 -26.15 -0.82
N SER A 318 -6.99 -25.48 -1.32
CA SER A 318 -6.89 -24.02 -1.33
C SER A 318 -6.37 -23.51 -2.68
N CYS A 319 -6.75 -22.28 -3.06
CA CYS A 319 -6.41 -21.66 -4.34
C CYS A 319 -6.24 -20.14 -4.21
N TYR A 320 -5.67 -19.51 -5.23
CA TYR A 320 -5.79 -18.07 -5.40
C TYR A 320 -7.10 -17.74 -6.10
N ALA A 321 -7.81 -16.76 -5.55
CA ALA A 321 -9.08 -16.32 -6.10
C ALA A 321 -9.20 -14.80 -6.06
N GLN A 322 -9.95 -14.26 -7.01
CA GLN A 322 -10.41 -12.88 -6.98
C GLN A 322 -11.88 -12.83 -6.59
N LEU A 323 -12.18 -12.20 -5.45
CA LEU A 323 -13.55 -12.01 -4.98
C LEU A 323 -14.06 -10.65 -5.49
N ARG A 324 -15.16 -10.67 -6.23
CA ARG A 324 -15.85 -9.48 -6.73
C ARG A 324 -17.08 -9.24 -5.89
N LEU A 325 -17.08 -8.13 -5.16
CA LEU A 325 -18.06 -7.79 -4.17
C LEU A 325 -19.25 -7.05 -4.79
N SER A 326 -20.45 -7.27 -4.25
CA SER A 326 -21.67 -6.51 -4.63
C SER A 326 -21.68 -5.10 -4.06
N GLU A 327 -20.97 -4.87 -2.96
CA GLU A 327 -20.95 -3.65 -2.17
C GLU A 327 -19.51 -3.26 -1.84
N ASP A 328 -19.30 -2.00 -1.47
CA ASP A 328 -17.99 -1.53 -1.00
C ASP A 328 -17.69 -2.11 0.38
N LEU A 329 -16.46 -2.58 0.57
CA LEU A 329 -15.97 -3.16 1.82
C LEU A 329 -14.69 -2.45 2.25
N ALA A 330 -14.57 -2.12 3.53
CA ALA A 330 -13.32 -1.65 4.12
C ALA A 330 -12.54 -2.85 4.65
N ALA A 331 -11.46 -3.22 3.95
CA ALA A 331 -10.63 -4.36 4.27
C ALA A 331 -9.14 -4.03 4.08
N ARG A 332 -8.26 -4.82 4.68
CA ARG A 332 -6.80 -4.67 4.60
C ARG A 332 -6.14 -6.00 4.25
N GLN A 333 -4.99 -5.95 3.60
CA GLN A 333 -4.12 -7.10 3.41
C GLN A 333 -3.85 -7.80 4.76
N GLY A 334 -3.98 -9.14 4.79
CA GLY A 334 -3.84 -9.95 6.00
C GLY A 334 -5.14 -10.22 6.74
N ASP A 335 -6.22 -9.48 6.45
CA ASP A 335 -7.52 -9.73 7.06
C ASP A 335 -8.04 -11.12 6.71
N ARG A 336 -8.72 -11.74 7.67
CA ARG A 336 -9.36 -13.05 7.54
C ARG A 336 -10.82 -12.89 7.22
N PHE A 337 -11.34 -13.84 6.45
CA PHE A 337 -12.76 -13.88 6.10
C PHE A 337 -13.29 -15.32 6.08
N VAL A 338 -14.60 -15.44 6.21
CA VAL A 338 -15.32 -16.71 6.07
C VAL A 338 -16.27 -16.60 4.89
N VAL A 339 -16.42 -17.67 4.13
CA VAL A 339 -17.42 -17.78 3.07
C VAL A 339 -18.45 -18.85 3.37
N ARG A 340 -19.71 -18.48 3.15
CA ARG A 340 -20.85 -19.40 3.27
C ARG A 340 -21.53 -19.56 1.92
N PHE A 341 -22.06 -20.75 1.67
CA PHE A 341 -22.80 -21.02 0.45
C PHE A 341 -24.07 -20.16 0.37
N TYR A 342 -24.49 -19.81 -0.85
CA TYR A 342 -25.60 -18.88 -1.04
C TYR A 342 -26.93 -19.45 -0.53
N SER A 343 -27.24 -20.74 -0.86
CA SER A 343 -28.45 -21.41 -0.41
C SER A 343 -28.30 -22.94 -0.54
N PRO A 344 -28.53 -23.71 0.53
CA PRO A 344 -28.71 -23.27 1.91
C PRO A 344 -27.45 -22.62 2.50
N LEU A 345 -27.62 -21.79 3.52
CA LEU A 345 -26.49 -21.14 4.24
C LEU A 345 -25.69 -22.19 5.01
N GLU A 346 -24.53 -22.55 4.49
CA GLU A 346 -23.60 -23.52 5.05
C GLU A 346 -22.18 -22.92 4.98
N THR A 347 -21.42 -23.02 6.07
CA THR A 347 -20.02 -22.59 6.09
C THR A 347 -19.21 -23.56 5.24
N ILE A 348 -18.59 -23.06 4.17
CA ILE A 348 -17.87 -23.92 3.23
C ILE A 348 -16.37 -23.62 3.18
N GLY A 349 -15.94 -22.46 3.66
CA GLY A 349 -14.54 -22.08 3.62
C GLY A 349 -14.28 -20.67 4.09
N GLY A 350 -13.13 -20.17 3.77
CA GLY A 350 -12.65 -18.83 4.12
C GLY A 350 -11.23 -18.63 3.64
N GLY A 351 -10.54 -17.66 4.21
CA GLY A 351 -9.16 -17.43 3.84
C GLY A 351 -8.59 -16.11 4.32
N VAL A 352 -7.58 -15.65 3.60
CA VAL A 352 -6.84 -14.42 3.89
C VAL A 352 -6.82 -13.50 2.67
N ILE A 353 -6.96 -12.21 2.90
CA ILE A 353 -6.87 -11.16 1.88
C ILE A 353 -5.39 -10.93 1.58
N LEU A 354 -5.00 -11.05 0.31
CA LEU A 354 -3.64 -10.82 -0.18
C LEU A 354 -3.48 -9.44 -0.82
N ASP A 355 -4.56 -8.92 -1.42
CA ASP A 355 -4.61 -7.57 -1.99
C ASP A 355 -6.03 -7.01 -1.88
N GLU A 356 -6.15 -5.82 -1.32
CA GLU A 356 -7.42 -5.10 -1.16
C GLU A 356 -7.75 -4.18 -2.33
N HIS A 357 -6.80 -3.91 -3.22
CA HIS A 357 -6.99 -3.03 -4.39
C HIS A 357 -6.43 -3.64 -5.68
N PRO A 358 -6.76 -4.90 -6.00
CA PRO A 358 -6.22 -5.55 -7.18
C PRO A 358 -6.86 -4.97 -8.46
N TYR A 359 -6.13 -5.07 -9.56
CA TYR A 359 -6.72 -4.97 -10.89
C TYR A 359 -7.47 -6.26 -11.23
N ARG A 360 -8.33 -6.19 -12.25
CA ARG A 360 -9.01 -7.38 -12.77
C ARG A 360 -8.01 -8.28 -13.49
N HIS A 361 -7.81 -9.49 -12.96
CA HIS A 361 -6.88 -10.46 -13.52
C HIS A 361 -7.51 -11.37 -14.57
N LYS A 362 -6.67 -11.88 -15.46
CA LYS A 362 -6.97 -13.04 -16.30
C LYS A 362 -6.69 -14.29 -15.48
N ARG A 363 -7.49 -15.33 -15.72
CA ARG A 363 -7.25 -16.64 -15.12
C ARG A 363 -6.00 -17.26 -15.72
N HIS A 364 -5.28 -18.04 -14.92
CA HIS A 364 -4.04 -18.74 -15.29
C HIS A 364 -2.90 -17.80 -15.75
N ASP A 365 -2.90 -16.57 -15.29
CA ASP A 365 -1.79 -15.64 -15.52
C ASP A 365 -0.66 -15.96 -14.55
N GLU A 366 0.43 -16.53 -15.05
CA GLU A 366 1.58 -16.96 -14.24
C GLU A 366 2.22 -15.79 -13.48
N GLY A 367 2.27 -14.60 -14.06
CA GLY A 367 2.81 -13.40 -13.40
C GLY A 367 1.97 -13.00 -12.20
N VAL A 368 0.64 -13.04 -12.33
CA VAL A 368 -0.30 -12.77 -11.23
C VAL A 368 -0.17 -13.81 -10.13
N LEU A 369 -0.12 -15.10 -10.50
CA LEU A 369 0.00 -16.19 -9.52
C LEU A 369 1.33 -16.12 -8.74
N ALA A 370 2.43 -15.83 -9.43
CA ALA A 370 3.73 -15.61 -8.79
C ALA A 370 3.70 -14.42 -7.82
N ALA A 371 3.05 -13.32 -8.22
CA ALA A 371 2.91 -12.13 -7.39
C ALA A 371 2.09 -12.42 -6.12
N LEU A 372 0.99 -13.18 -6.23
CA LEU A 372 0.18 -13.58 -5.08
C LEU A 372 0.93 -14.55 -4.16
N ALA A 373 1.75 -15.46 -4.72
CA ALA A 373 2.59 -16.36 -3.93
C ALA A 373 3.63 -15.59 -3.08
N VAL A 374 4.23 -14.54 -3.64
CA VAL A 374 5.13 -13.66 -2.89
C VAL A 374 4.37 -12.92 -1.76
N ARG A 375 3.17 -12.41 -2.02
CA ARG A 375 2.36 -11.74 -0.99
C ARG A 375 1.98 -12.68 0.15
N GLU A 376 1.71 -13.96 -0.14
CA GLU A 376 1.35 -14.96 0.85
C GLU A 376 2.56 -15.42 1.66
N ASN A 377 3.62 -15.88 0.99
CA ASN A 377 4.71 -16.64 1.60
C ASN A 377 6.09 -15.99 1.45
N GLY A 378 6.19 -14.88 0.72
CA GLY A 378 7.46 -14.20 0.49
C GLY A 378 8.04 -13.62 1.78
N SER A 379 9.36 -13.49 1.83
CA SER A 379 10.07 -12.76 2.87
C SER A 379 9.66 -11.27 2.86
N ASP A 380 9.89 -10.57 3.97
CA ASP A 380 9.58 -9.13 4.05
C ASP A 380 10.32 -8.34 2.97
N GLU A 381 11.55 -8.75 2.64
CA GLU A 381 12.32 -8.16 1.55
C GLU A 381 11.66 -8.35 0.17
N GLU A 382 11.16 -9.54 -0.14
CA GLU A 382 10.45 -9.82 -1.40
C GLU A 382 9.15 -9.04 -1.49
N LYS A 383 8.43 -8.93 -0.38
CA LYS A 383 7.21 -8.12 -0.29
C LYS A 383 7.49 -6.62 -0.48
N ILE A 384 8.58 -6.10 0.09
CA ILE A 384 9.02 -4.71 -0.11
C ILE A 384 9.37 -4.46 -1.58
N VAL A 385 10.17 -5.33 -2.21
CA VAL A 385 10.51 -5.20 -3.64
C VAL A 385 9.25 -5.23 -4.50
N GLN A 386 8.31 -6.11 -4.21
CA GLN A 386 7.04 -6.20 -4.93
C GLN A 386 6.19 -4.94 -4.74
N ALA A 387 6.12 -4.41 -3.51
CA ALA A 387 5.40 -3.17 -3.23
C ALA A 387 5.98 -2.01 -4.04
N ILE A 388 7.31 -1.84 -4.06
CA ILE A 388 7.98 -0.82 -4.86
C ILE A 388 7.72 -1.03 -6.35
N SER A 389 7.77 -2.28 -6.84
CA SER A 389 7.52 -2.62 -8.26
C SER A 389 6.12 -2.23 -8.72
N ALA A 390 5.12 -2.36 -7.85
CA ALA A 390 3.72 -2.04 -8.16
C ALA A 390 3.49 -0.55 -8.46
N TYR A 391 4.34 0.35 -7.94
CA TYR A 391 4.28 1.79 -8.21
C TYR A 391 4.91 2.18 -9.57
N GLY A 392 5.51 1.21 -10.28
CA GLY A 392 6.10 1.45 -11.60
C GLY A 392 7.13 2.57 -11.56
N ALA A 393 7.11 3.45 -12.58
CA ALA A 393 8.07 4.55 -12.73
C ALA A 393 7.97 5.65 -11.65
N ASP A 394 6.85 5.72 -10.93
CA ASP A 394 6.68 6.71 -9.85
C ASP A 394 7.54 6.39 -8.62
N GLY A 395 7.99 5.13 -8.48
CA GLY A 395 8.73 4.70 -7.31
C GLY A 395 7.91 4.78 -6.02
N MET A 396 8.51 4.44 -4.90
CA MET A 396 7.82 4.46 -3.60
C MET A 396 8.67 5.14 -2.54
N ALA A 397 8.03 6.03 -1.76
CA ALA A 397 8.69 6.76 -0.68
C ALA A 397 8.87 5.87 0.58
N VAL A 398 9.96 6.10 1.32
CA VAL A 398 10.25 5.40 2.60
C VAL A 398 9.09 5.50 3.58
N ALA A 399 8.50 6.68 3.73
CA ALA A 399 7.37 6.89 4.64
C ALA A 399 6.16 6.01 4.28
N ALA A 400 5.87 5.83 2.98
CA ALA A 400 4.79 4.97 2.51
C ALA A 400 5.10 3.48 2.76
N LEU A 401 6.38 3.07 2.64
CA LEU A 401 6.82 1.72 3.00
C LEU A 401 6.69 1.46 4.50
N CYS A 402 7.13 2.39 5.34
CA CYS A 402 6.99 2.29 6.80
C CYS A 402 5.52 2.14 7.22
N ALA A 403 4.63 2.94 6.65
CA ALA A 403 3.20 2.87 6.93
C ALA A 403 2.57 1.54 6.45
N ARG A 404 3.00 1.03 5.29
CA ARG A 404 2.46 -0.22 4.72
C ARG A 404 2.90 -1.46 5.49
N PHE A 405 4.14 -1.49 5.98
CA PHE A 405 4.73 -2.65 6.66
C PHE A 405 4.74 -2.53 8.19
N ASP A 406 4.17 -1.45 8.74
CA ASP A 406 4.18 -1.12 10.18
C ASP A 406 5.59 -1.18 10.77
N GLU A 407 6.57 -0.64 10.02
CA GLU A 407 7.99 -0.73 10.38
C GLU A 407 8.57 0.65 10.73
N GLN A 408 9.56 0.67 11.59
CA GLN A 408 10.29 1.88 11.94
C GLN A 408 11.20 2.33 10.80
N GLU A 409 11.37 3.64 10.64
CA GLU A 409 12.18 4.22 9.57
C GLU A 409 13.64 3.72 9.59
N GLU A 410 14.23 3.54 10.78
CA GLU A 410 15.59 2.99 10.91
C GLU A 410 15.73 1.55 10.40
N ASN A 411 14.78 0.69 10.72
CA ASN A 411 14.79 -0.70 10.28
C ASN A 411 14.48 -0.79 8.78
N MET A 412 13.50 -0.02 8.31
CA MET A 412 13.19 0.09 6.88
C MET A 412 14.41 0.56 6.09
N ALA A 413 15.13 1.58 6.57
CA ALA A 413 16.34 2.08 5.92
C ALA A 413 17.44 1.00 5.81
N LYS A 414 17.62 0.18 6.84
CA LYS A 414 18.58 -0.96 6.83
C LYS A 414 18.18 -2.00 5.77
N MET A 415 16.89 -2.36 5.70
CA MET A 415 16.36 -3.31 4.70
C MET A 415 16.54 -2.77 3.28
N LEU A 416 16.20 -1.49 3.04
CA LEU A 416 16.35 -0.85 1.75
C LEU A 416 17.82 -0.75 1.32
N ALA A 417 18.74 -0.42 2.24
CA ALA A 417 20.18 -0.42 1.96
C ALA A 417 20.68 -1.82 1.56
N SER A 418 20.22 -2.88 2.26
CA SER A 418 20.52 -4.27 1.91
C SER A 418 20.00 -4.65 0.51
N LEU A 419 18.77 -4.25 0.19
CA LEU A 419 18.16 -4.51 -1.12
C LEU A 419 18.85 -3.75 -2.25
N CYS A 420 19.29 -2.50 -2.01
CA CYS A 420 20.12 -1.73 -2.95
C CYS A 420 21.46 -2.40 -3.20
N ALA A 421 22.15 -2.85 -2.14
CA ALA A 421 23.45 -3.54 -2.25
C ALA A 421 23.34 -4.83 -3.07
N ARG A 422 22.21 -5.51 -3.00
CA ARG A 422 21.90 -6.72 -3.81
C ARG A 422 21.33 -6.41 -5.19
N GLY A 423 21.20 -5.15 -5.57
CA GLY A 423 20.70 -4.74 -6.88
C GLY A 423 19.22 -5.06 -7.14
N LYS A 424 18.42 -5.25 -6.10
CA LYS A 424 16.96 -5.51 -6.23
C LYS A 424 16.15 -4.24 -6.41
N ILE A 425 16.62 -3.15 -5.83
CA ILE A 425 16.04 -1.81 -5.92
C ILE A 425 17.13 -0.77 -6.17
N VAL A 426 16.74 0.40 -6.66
CA VAL A 426 17.63 1.55 -6.90
C VAL A 426 17.06 2.77 -6.20
N ALA A 427 17.90 3.52 -5.48
CA ALA A 427 17.54 4.80 -4.91
C ALA A 427 17.47 5.85 -6.02
N LEU A 428 16.32 6.48 -6.18
CA LEU A 428 16.11 7.64 -7.07
C LEU A 428 16.46 8.95 -6.37
N SER A 429 16.14 9.02 -5.07
CA SER A 429 16.43 10.12 -4.15
C SER A 429 16.78 9.54 -2.77
N PRO A 430 17.14 10.36 -1.77
CA PRO A 430 17.30 9.88 -0.39
C PRO A 430 16.04 9.22 0.19
N THR A 431 14.86 9.56 -0.34
CA THR A 431 13.56 9.12 0.17
C THR A 431 12.79 8.19 -0.76
N ASP A 432 13.17 8.07 -2.04
CA ASP A 432 12.39 7.36 -3.04
C ASP A 432 13.17 6.23 -3.69
N TYR A 433 12.53 5.09 -3.83
CA TYR A 433 13.12 3.87 -4.36
C TYR A 433 12.33 3.32 -5.54
N LEU A 434 13.04 2.69 -6.47
CA LEU A 434 12.50 2.04 -7.66
C LEU A 434 12.99 0.59 -7.71
N ALA A 435 12.13 -0.34 -8.13
CA ALA A 435 12.56 -1.72 -8.36
C ALA A 435 13.47 -1.82 -9.60
N SER A 436 14.55 -2.58 -9.50
CA SER A 436 15.50 -2.75 -10.59
C SER A 436 14.85 -3.35 -11.84
N SER A 437 13.90 -4.27 -11.69
CA SER A 437 13.13 -4.84 -12.82
C SER A 437 12.31 -3.79 -13.57
N VAL A 438 11.76 -2.80 -12.87
CA VAL A 438 11.04 -1.67 -13.48
C VAL A 438 12.03 -0.76 -14.23
N LEU A 439 13.19 -0.49 -13.61
CA LEU A 439 14.25 0.31 -14.26
C LEU A 439 14.74 -0.35 -15.56
N ASP A 440 14.93 -1.68 -15.56
CA ASP A 440 15.33 -2.45 -16.75
C ASP A 440 14.25 -2.42 -17.84
N GLY A 441 12.97 -2.54 -17.47
CA GLY A 441 11.86 -2.36 -18.41
C GLY A 441 11.83 -0.97 -19.05
N LEU A 442 11.96 0.07 -18.22
CA LEU A 442 12.05 1.46 -18.68
C LEU A 442 13.27 1.71 -19.58
N TRP A 443 14.39 1.03 -19.29
CA TRP A 443 15.56 1.08 -20.17
C TRP A 443 15.26 0.48 -21.55
N THR A 444 14.63 -0.68 -21.60
CA THR A 444 14.25 -1.35 -22.86
C THR A 444 13.37 -0.44 -23.73
N ASP A 445 12.38 0.21 -23.12
CA ASP A 445 11.51 1.16 -23.82
C ASP A 445 12.26 2.41 -24.27
N CYS A 446 13.16 2.95 -23.44
CA CYS A 446 14.00 4.09 -23.73
C CYS A 446 14.93 3.80 -24.91
N GLU A 447 15.60 2.66 -24.88
CA GLU A 447 16.51 2.22 -25.93
C GLU A 447 15.80 2.09 -27.27
N ALA A 448 14.67 1.38 -27.30
CA ALA A 448 13.87 1.21 -28.52
C ALA A 448 13.38 2.55 -29.08
N MET A 449 12.92 3.45 -28.19
CA MET A 449 12.48 4.80 -28.57
C MET A 449 13.62 5.61 -29.18
N LEU A 450 14.80 5.63 -28.55
CA LEU A 450 15.95 6.38 -29.01
C LEU A 450 16.53 5.78 -30.31
N GLN A 451 16.60 4.46 -30.45
CA GLN A 451 16.99 3.82 -31.69
C GLN A 451 16.09 4.23 -32.86
N LYS A 452 14.78 4.25 -32.66
CA LYS A 452 13.82 4.72 -33.66
C LYS A 452 14.03 6.19 -33.99
N TYR A 453 14.27 7.03 -32.97
CA TYR A 453 14.52 8.47 -33.15
C TYR A 453 15.81 8.71 -33.92
N HIS A 454 16.92 8.07 -33.61
CA HIS A 454 18.20 8.21 -34.26
C HIS A 454 18.17 7.78 -35.75
N ARG A 455 17.35 6.74 -36.07
CA ARG A 455 17.12 6.36 -37.48
C ARG A 455 16.34 7.42 -38.25
N ALA A 456 15.38 8.08 -37.63
CA ALA A 456 14.58 9.14 -38.23
C ALA A 456 15.35 10.48 -38.33
N HIS A 457 16.23 10.74 -37.36
CA HIS A 457 16.96 12.00 -37.21
C HIS A 457 18.48 11.79 -37.06
N PRO A 458 19.17 11.21 -38.06
CA PRO A 458 20.58 10.79 -37.93
C PRO A 458 21.56 11.94 -37.77
N LEU A 459 21.12 13.17 -38.04
CA LEU A 459 21.96 14.38 -37.98
C LEU A 459 21.79 15.17 -36.68
N LEU A 460 20.82 14.80 -35.84
CA LEU A 460 20.60 15.45 -34.53
C LEU A 460 21.44 14.78 -33.44
N ALA A 461 21.95 15.57 -32.50
CA ALA A 461 22.75 15.06 -31.38
C ALA A 461 22.00 14.08 -30.46
N GLY A 462 20.67 14.14 -30.48
CA GLY A 462 19.80 13.30 -29.68
C GLY A 462 18.36 13.80 -29.68
N MET A 463 17.50 13.14 -28.88
CA MET A 463 16.13 13.57 -28.62
C MET A 463 16.14 14.65 -27.52
N ARG A 464 15.25 15.63 -27.60
CA ARG A 464 15.10 16.63 -26.53
C ARG A 464 14.67 15.95 -25.24
N LEU A 465 15.27 16.30 -24.10
CA LEU A 465 14.96 15.72 -22.78
C LEU A 465 13.47 15.85 -22.42
N ALA A 466 12.85 16.99 -22.74
CA ALA A 466 11.43 17.21 -22.51
C ALA A 466 10.55 16.21 -23.27
N GLU A 467 10.91 15.92 -24.52
CA GLU A 467 10.22 14.95 -25.38
C GLU A 467 10.45 13.52 -24.88
N ALA A 468 11.67 13.16 -24.51
CA ALA A 468 12.01 11.86 -23.96
C ALA A 468 11.19 11.58 -22.68
N ARG A 469 11.12 12.57 -21.77
CA ARG A 469 10.28 12.48 -20.57
C ARG A 469 8.81 12.26 -20.88
N GLN A 470 8.25 13.04 -21.77
CA GLN A 470 6.83 12.93 -22.13
C GLN A 470 6.49 11.58 -22.76
N ARG A 471 7.40 11.01 -23.54
CA ARG A 471 7.18 9.72 -24.23
C ARG A 471 7.35 8.52 -23.32
N LEU A 472 8.33 8.55 -22.39
CA LEU A 472 8.65 7.43 -21.50
C LEU A 472 7.77 7.40 -20.23
N PHE A 473 7.43 8.57 -19.67
CA PHE A 473 6.79 8.68 -18.36
C PHE A 473 5.37 9.26 -18.48
N ARG A 474 4.45 8.45 -18.98
CA ARG A 474 3.03 8.82 -19.05
C ARG A 474 2.43 8.77 -17.64
N GLY A 475 2.26 9.92 -17.01
CA GLY A 475 1.63 10.06 -15.69
C GLY A 475 2.59 10.11 -14.50
N GLY A 476 3.90 9.93 -14.72
CA GLY A 476 4.90 10.00 -13.65
C GLY A 476 5.28 11.42 -13.23
N THR A 477 5.83 11.59 -12.03
CA THR A 477 6.32 12.89 -11.56
C THR A 477 7.56 13.33 -12.37
N ARG A 478 7.67 14.63 -12.66
CA ARG A 478 8.81 15.18 -13.39
C ARG A 478 10.14 14.89 -12.70
N GLN A 479 10.16 14.87 -11.37
CA GLN A 479 11.34 14.64 -10.56
C GLN A 479 11.88 13.21 -10.73
N ASN A 480 11.02 12.20 -10.71
CA ASN A 480 11.43 10.80 -10.88
C ASN A 480 11.92 10.52 -12.30
N ALA A 481 11.28 11.11 -13.32
CA ALA A 481 11.74 11.01 -14.69
C ALA A 481 13.17 11.52 -14.88
N GLU A 482 13.53 12.65 -14.23
CA GLU A 482 14.90 13.18 -14.22
C GLU A 482 15.89 12.22 -13.55
N ALA A 483 15.52 11.69 -12.38
CA ALA A 483 16.37 10.78 -11.63
C ALA A 483 16.63 9.47 -12.41
N ILE A 484 15.59 8.92 -13.07
CA ILE A 484 15.71 7.70 -13.88
C ILE A 484 16.64 7.93 -15.09
N LEU A 485 16.48 9.03 -15.83
CA LEU A 485 17.37 9.36 -16.95
C LEU A 485 18.80 9.62 -16.48
N ALA A 486 18.98 10.19 -15.28
CA ALA A 486 20.28 10.34 -14.66
C ALA A 486 20.91 9.00 -14.26
N CYS A 487 20.12 8.01 -13.83
CA CYS A 487 20.59 6.65 -13.60
C CYS A 487 21.13 6.01 -14.87
N PHE A 488 20.40 6.08 -15.99
CA PHE A 488 20.87 5.55 -17.27
C PHE A 488 22.17 6.22 -17.75
N ALA A 489 22.31 7.53 -17.48
CA ALA A 489 23.54 8.24 -17.83
C ALA A 489 24.73 7.82 -16.94
N ARG A 490 24.52 7.60 -15.63
CA ARG A 490 25.54 7.08 -14.70
C ARG A 490 26.00 5.66 -15.06
N GLU A 491 25.08 4.84 -15.54
CA GLU A 491 25.38 3.49 -16.03
C GLU A 491 26.07 3.48 -17.40
N GLY A 492 26.32 4.65 -18.01
CA GLY A 492 26.95 4.76 -19.32
C GLY A 492 26.08 4.31 -20.49
N LYS A 493 24.79 4.11 -20.27
CA LYS A 493 23.80 3.71 -21.29
C LYS A 493 23.35 4.90 -22.14
N LEU A 494 23.31 6.11 -21.56
CA LEU A 494 22.92 7.36 -22.20
C LEU A 494 24.03 8.42 -22.17
N LYS A 495 24.14 9.17 -23.27
CA LYS A 495 24.76 10.49 -23.29
C LYS A 495 23.69 11.53 -23.00
N ARG A 496 23.93 12.40 -22.04
CA ARG A 496 22.99 13.45 -21.64
C ARG A 496 23.66 14.80 -21.60
N THR A 497 23.04 15.78 -22.22
CA THR A 497 23.34 17.21 -22.08
C THR A 497 22.20 17.90 -21.32
N THR A 498 22.24 19.21 -21.14
CA THR A 498 21.15 19.99 -20.56
C THR A 498 19.85 19.93 -21.36
N GLU A 499 19.92 19.70 -22.68
CA GLU A 499 18.78 19.77 -23.58
C GLU A 499 18.45 18.45 -24.27
N TYR A 500 19.45 17.58 -24.51
CA TYR A 500 19.33 16.38 -25.34
C TYR A 500 19.78 15.12 -24.61
N CYS A 501 19.21 13.98 -25.02
CA CYS A 501 19.69 12.66 -24.66
C CYS A 501 19.83 11.78 -25.90
N ALA A 502 20.85 10.92 -25.89
CA ALA A 502 21.15 9.98 -26.97
C ALA A 502 21.69 8.66 -26.38
N LEU A 503 21.62 7.57 -27.14
CA LEU A 503 22.32 6.34 -26.79
C LEU A 503 23.84 6.58 -26.71
N ALA A 504 24.49 5.85 -25.81
CA ALA A 504 25.92 6.06 -25.53
C ALA A 504 26.81 5.83 -26.77
N ASP A 505 26.46 4.91 -27.64
CA ASP A 505 27.16 4.56 -28.87
C ASP A 505 26.75 5.42 -30.07
N PHE A 506 25.68 6.21 -29.93
CA PHE A 506 25.22 7.07 -31.04
C PHE A 506 26.15 8.23 -31.26
N SER A 507 26.45 8.51 -32.53
CA SER A 507 27.19 9.71 -32.99
C SER A 507 26.60 10.19 -34.31
N VAL A 508 26.54 11.51 -34.45
CA VAL A 508 26.11 12.14 -35.70
C VAL A 508 27.10 11.79 -36.81
N ARG A 509 26.59 11.22 -37.90
CA ARG A 509 27.42 10.85 -39.06
C ARG A 509 27.01 11.69 -40.26
N LEU A 510 27.85 12.62 -40.62
CA LEU A 510 27.67 13.47 -41.80
C LEU A 510 28.21 12.76 -43.06
N THR A 511 27.50 12.89 -44.19
CA THR A 511 27.98 12.50 -45.50
C THR A 511 29.20 13.38 -45.91
N ARG A 512 29.93 12.97 -46.96
CA ARG A 512 31.05 13.77 -47.46
C ARG A 512 30.62 15.20 -47.85
N ARG A 513 29.43 15.34 -48.48
CA ARG A 513 28.87 16.64 -48.89
C ARG A 513 28.48 17.48 -47.67
N GLN A 514 27.79 16.90 -46.69
CA GLN A 514 27.41 17.60 -45.47
C GLN A 514 28.63 18.07 -44.65
N ARG A 515 29.72 17.31 -44.66
CA ARG A 515 30.98 17.76 -44.01
C ARG A 515 31.53 19.02 -44.66
N VAL A 516 31.56 19.10 -46.01
CA VAL A 516 32.00 20.29 -46.74
C VAL A 516 31.08 21.48 -46.38
N ILE A 517 29.75 21.28 -46.39
CA ILE A 517 28.79 22.31 -46.00
C ILE A 517 29.05 22.79 -44.58
N ARG A 518 29.24 21.85 -43.62
CA ARG A 518 29.54 22.16 -42.23
C ARG A 518 30.80 23.01 -42.07
N GLU A 519 31.90 22.62 -42.69
CA GLU A 519 33.17 23.35 -42.60
C GLU A 519 33.03 24.77 -43.13
N GLU A 520 32.37 24.95 -44.26
CA GLU A 520 32.15 26.27 -44.86
C GLU A 520 31.20 27.13 -44.01
N MET A 521 30.14 26.55 -43.42
CA MET A 521 29.25 27.25 -42.49
C MET A 521 29.99 27.77 -41.26
N LEU A 522 30.79 26.90 -40.62
CA LEU A 522 31.60 27.31 -39.46
C LEU A 522 32.61 28.38 -39.82
N ARG A 523 33.22 28.31 -41.03
CA ARG A 523 34.14 29.34 -41.54
C ARG A 523 33.43 30.69 -41.70
N LEU A 524 32.22 30.70 -42.30
CA LEU A 524 31.42 31.91 -42.47
C LEU A 524 30.99 32.52 -41.12
N CYS A 525 30.54 31.69 -40.18
CA CYS A 525 30.15 32.15 -38.85
C CYS A 525 31.34 32.71 -38.05
N ARG A 526 32.54 32.12 -38.16
CA ARG A 526 33.76 32.68 -37.56
C ARG A 526 34.15 34.02 -38.19
N ALA A 527 34.05 34.12 -39.50
CA ALA A 527 34.36 35.38 -40.21
C ALA A 527 33.38 36.51 -39.85
N ALA A 528 32.13 36.20 -39.56
CA ALA A 528 31.14 37.16 -39.09
C ALA A 528 31.42 37.69 -37.67
N GLY A 529 32.21 36.96 -36.89
CA GLY A 529 32.59 37.35 -35.52
C GLY A 529 31.38 37.54 -34.59
N PRO A 530 31.45 38.50 -33.62
CA PRO A 530 30.39 38.72 -32.62
C PRO A 530 29.02 39.14 -33.18
N THR A 531 28.94 39.50 -34.46
CA THR A 531 27.68 39.91 -35.11
C THR A 531 26.75 38.74 -35.35
N GLY A 532 27.29 37.51 -35.43
CA GLY A 532 26.56 36.32 -35.83
C GLY A 532 25.96 36.44 -37.24
N LEU A 533 25.37 35.38 -37.75
CA LEU A 533 24.68 35.37 -39.05
C LEU A 533 23.22 34.93 -38.87
N LYS A 534 22.35 35.46 -39.74
CA LYS A 534 20.98 34.90 -39.81
C LYS A 534 21.02 33.52 -40.46
N THR A 535 20.23 32.61 -39.96
CA THR A 535 20.17 31.22 -40.46
C THR A 535 19.77 31.17 -41.94
N ASP A 536 18.86 32.06 -42.37
CA ASP A 536 18.44 32.16 -43.77
C ASP A 536 19.55 32.74 -44.68
N GLU A 537 20.29 33.77 -44.22
CA GLU A 537 21.44 34.31 -44.91
C GLU A 537 22.57 33.30 -45.07
N LEU A 538 22.80 32.49 -44.01
CA LEU A 538 23.77 31.40 -44.03
C LEU A 538 23.36 30.32 -45.04
N CYS A 539 22.10 29.91 -45.08
CA CYS A 539 21.60 28.99 -46.11
C CYS A 539 21.64 29.58 -47.52
N ALA A 540 21.40 30.89 -47.68
CA ALA A 540 21.40 31.56 -48.96
C ALA A 540 22.82 31.70 -49.57
N SER A 541 23.88 31.58 -48.75
CA SER A 541 25.28 31.61 -49.21
C SER A 541 25.70 30.36 -49.99
N PHE A 542 24.86 29.31 -49.99
CA PHE A 542 25.07 28.04 -50.69
C PHE A 542 24.21 27.91 -51.94
N ASP A 543 24.63 27.06 -52.88
CA ASP A 543 23.89 26.76 -54.09
C ASP A 543 22.44 26.32 -53.75
N ARG A 544 21.47 26.69 -54.63
CA ARG A 544 20.05 26.41 -54.45
C ARG A 544 19.75 24.91 -54.23
N LYS A 545 20.52 24.01 -54.86
CA LYS A 545 20.45 22.55 -54.73
C LYS A 545 20.87 22.02 -53.37
N ASP A 546 21.66 22.81 -52.60
CA ASP A 546 22.21 22.41 -51.30
C ASP A 546 21.42 22.97 -50.11
N ARG A 547 20.45 23.86 -50.35
CA ARG A 547 19.72 24.58 -49.28
C ARG A 547 18.98 23.66 -48.29
N THR A 548 18.44 22.56 -48.79
CA THR A 548 17.76 21.58 -47.90
C THR A 548 18.75 20.89 -46.98
N GLU A 549 19.94 20.49 -47.51
CA GLU A 549 21.01 19.92 -46.68
C GLU A 549 21.62 20.96 -45.73
N CYS A 550 21.70 22.23 -46.18
CA CYS A 550 22.16 23.34 -45.34
C CYS A 550 21.30 23.53 -44.10
N ALA A 551 19.97 23.50 -44.24
CA ALA A 551 19.05 23.61 -43.12
C ALA A 551 19.25 22.44 -42.12
N GLN A 552 19.42 21.23 -42.63
CA GLN A 552 19.67 20.04 -41.78
C GLN A 552 21.04 20.14 -41.08
N VAL A 553 22.08 20.65 -41.75
CA VAL A 553 23.41 20.82 -41.14
C VAL A 553 23.38 21.92 -40.08
N ILE A 554 22.65 23.04 -40.30
CA ILE A 554 22.47 24.06 -39.25
C ILE A 554 21.80 23.45 -38.01
N GLU A 555 20.71 22.70 -38.19
CA GLU A 555 20.02 22.06 -37.08
C GLU A 555 20.96 21.07 -36.36
N SER A 556 21.75 20.31 -37.07
CA SER A 556 22.79 19.45 -36.54
C SER A 556 23.81 20.23 -35.69
N LEU A 557 24.38 21.31 -36.26
CA LEU A 557 25.36 22.13 -35.57
C LEU A 557 24.83 22.79 -34.29
N LEU A 558 23.57 23.22 -34.32
CA LEU A 558 22.85 23.73 -33.14
C LEU A 558 22.67 22.64 -32.10
N SER A 559 22.27 21.43 -32.50
CA SER A 559 22.03 20.31 -31.60
C SER A 559 23.31 19.78 -30.92
N VAL A 560 24.44 19.84 -31.64
CA VAL A 560 25.78 19.48 -31.12
C VAL A 560 26.40 20.62 -30.30
N GLY A 561 25.84 21.84 -30.42
CA GLY A 561 26.32 23.03 -29.71
C GLY A 561 27.58 23.68 -30.36
N GLU A 562 27.85 23.40 -31.63
CA GLU A 562 28.90 24.09 -32.39
C GLU A 562 28.44 25.48 -32.89
N LEU A 563 27.11 25.61 -33.11
CA LEU A 563 26.43 26.88 -33.26
C LEU A 563 25.52 27.13 -32.08
N VAL A 564 25.36 28.38 -31.70
CA VAL A 564 24.49 28.84 -30.62
C VAL A 564 23.50 29.88 -31.16
N LEU A 565 22.21 29.75 -30.83
CA LEU A 565 21.19 30.73 -31.19
C LEU A 565 21.26 31.95 -30.28
N LEU A 566 21.57 33.11 -30.82
CA LEU A 566 21.47 34.40 -30.13
C LEU A 566 20.05 34.96 -30.18
N ALA A 567 19.32 34.68 -31.26
CA ALA A 567 17.91 34.98 -31.48
C ALA A 567 17.28 33.84 -32.31
N PRO A 568 15.93 33.75 -32.45
CA PRO A 568 15.27 32.68 -33.19
C PRO A 568 15.79 32.47 -34.62
N ASP A 569 16.30 33.53 -35.27
CA ASP A 569 16.78 33.54 -36.64
C ASP A 569 18.29 33.78 -36.78
N ARG A 570 19.06 33.89 -35.67
CA ARG A 570 20.47 34.27 -35.70
C ARG A 570 21.34 33.38 -34.85
N CYS A 571 22.39 32.84 -35.43
CA CYS A 571 23.36 31.98 -34.78
C CYS A 571 24.77 32.56 -34.74
N ILE A 572 25.55 32.11 -33.76
CA ILE A 572 26.99 32.41 -33.61
C ILE A 572 27.76 31.10 -33.44
N GLU A 573 28.98 31.03 -33.90
CA GLU A 573 29.84 29.88 -33.69
C GLU A 573 30.39 29.88 -32.25
N LYS A 574 30.48 28.70 -31.66
CA LYS A 574 30.78 28.50 -30.21
C LYS A 574 32.10 29.13 -29.79
N SER A 575 33.18 29.00 -30.58
CA SER A 575 34.49 29.58 -30.21
C SER A 575 34.48 31.10 -30.23
N VAL A 576 33.70 31.70 -31.14
CA VAL A 576 33.49 33.15 -31.18
C VAL A 576 32.69 33.61 -29.93
N LEU A 577 31.66 32.88 -29.57
CA LEU A 577 30.90 33.18 -28.35
C LEU A 577 31.76 33.03 -27.08
N SER A 578 32.57 31.97 -26.99
CA SER A 578 33.50 31.79 -25.86
C SER A 578 34.55 32.93 -25.77
N ALA A 579 34.97 33.49 -26.90
CA ALA A 579 35.83 34.69 -26.88
C ALA A 579 35.08 35.93 -26.36
N VAL A 580 33.78 36.05 -26.64
CA VAL A 580 32.93 37.10 -26.07
C VAL A 580 32.72 36.86 -24.57
N ASP A 581 32.44 35.60 -24.14
CA ASP A 581 32.30 35.21 -22.73
C ASP A 581 33.54 35.60 -21.90
N ALA A 582 34.74 35.32 -22.44
CA ALA A 582 36.00 35.71 -21.81
C ALA A 582 36.14 37.22 -21.62
N ARG A 583 35.69 38.03 -22.60
CA ARG A 583 35.70 39.49 -22.50
C ARG A 583 34.68 40.00 -21.47
N VAL A 584 33.51 39.41 -21.42
CA VAL A 584 32.50 39.73 -20.40
C VAL A 584 33.03 39.39 -19.01
N LYS A 585 33.65 38.23 -18.84
CA LYS A 585 34.24 37.83 -17.56
C LYS A 585 35.34 38.79 -17.10
N ALA A 586 36.29 39.10 -17.96
CA ALA A 586 37.37 40.05 -17.68
C ALA A 586 36.86 41.46 -17.35
N TRP A 587 35.74 41.89 -17.95
CA TRP A 587 35.11 43.17 -17.62
C TRP A 587 34.60 43.21 -16.17
N PHE A 588 33.94 42.15 -15.74
CA PHE A 588 33.39 42.06 -14.38
C PHE A 588 34.45 41.73 -13.31
N GLU A 589 35.68 41.42 -13.66
CA GLU A 589 36.80 41.33 -12.69
C GLU A 589 37.17 42.71 -12.11
N THR A 590 36.91 43.76 -12.85
CA THR A 590 37.34 45.14 -12.48
C THR A 590 36.16 46.12 -12.29
N ARG A 591 34.94 45.73 -12.64
CA ARG A 591 33.76 46.59 -12.66
C ARG A 591 32.51 45.83 -12.29
N ASP A 592 31.57 46.48 -11.62
CA ASP A 592 30.33 45.87 -11.18
C ASP A 592 29.16 46.00 -12.16
N THR A 593 29.31 46.85 -13.18
CA THR A 593 28.24 47.14 -14.14
C THR A 593 28.79 47.20 -15.57
N LEU A 594 27.93 46.92 -16.54
CA LEU A 594 28.22 46.94 -17.96
C LEU A 594 27.09 47.68 -18.70
N ALA A 595 27.39 48.82 -19.29
CA ALA A 595 26.46 49.55 -20.13
C ALA A 595 26.53 49.08 -21.59
N LEU A 596 25.43 49.25 -22.35
CA LEU A 596 25.35 48.85 -23.77
C LEU A 596 26.43 49.52 -24.63
N GLY A 597 26.75 50.81 -24.38
CA GLY A 597 27.80 51.53 -25.09
C GLY A 597 29.19 50.97 -24.83
N GLU A 598 29.49 50.66 -23.56
CA GLU A 598 30.76 50.05 -23.15
C GLU A 598 30.95 48.67 -23.78
N PHE A 599 29.89 47.86 -23.76
CA PHE A 599 29.92 46.51 -24.34
C PHE A 599 30.12 46.54 -25.87
N ARG A 600 29.46 47.49 -26.54
CA ARG A 600 29.69 47.74 -27.98
C ARG A 600 31.16 48.01 -28.27
N ASP A 601 31.80 48.88 -27.48
CA ASP A 601 33.18 49.29 -27.66
C ASP A 601 34.17 48.18 -27.34
N VAL A 602 33.92 47.38 -26.31
CA VAL A 602 34.70 46.18 -25.95
C VAL A 602 34.69 45.15 -27.07
N LEU A 603 33.53 44.97 -27.74
CA LEU A 603 33.39 43.99 -28.80
C LEU A 603 33.79 44.52 -30.19
N GLY A 604 33.86 45.84 -30.38
CA GLY A 604 34.10 46.48 -31.69
C GLY A 604 32.96 46.21 -32.68
N THR A 605 31.71 46.20 -32.22
CA THR A 605 30.53 45.83 -33.01
C THR A 605 29.50 46.96 -33.08
N SER A 606 28.39 46.76 -33.78
CA SER A 606 27.29 47.72 -33.79
C SER A 606 26.46 47.66 -32.51
N ARG A 607 25.75 48.76 -32.20
CA ARG A 607 24.86 48.86 -31.05
C ARG A 607 23.80 47.75 -31.02
N ASN A 608 23.26 47.42 -32.21
CA ASN A 608 22.23 46.39 -32.34
C ASN A 608 22.76 44.98 -32.04
N HIS A 609 23.99 44.66 -32.49
CA HIS A 609 24.58 43.35 -32.20
C HIS A 609 25.06 43.23 -30.75
N ALA A 610 25.55 44.29 -30.14
CA ALA A 610 25.86 44.32 -28.72
C ALA A 610 24.60 44.14 -27.87
N LEU A 611 23.48 44.77 -28.26
CA LEU A 611 22.19 44.56 -27.58
C LEU A 611 21.73 43.12 -27.67
N LEU A 612 21.81 42.49 -28.84
CA LEU A 612 21.40 41.11 -29.06
C LEU A 612 22.18 40.13 -28.16
N LEU A 613 23.49 40.32 -28.03
CA LEU A 613 24.31 39.51 -27.12
C LEU A 613 23.97 39.75 -25.65
N LEU A 614 23.70 40.99 -25.23
CA LEU A 614 23.26 41.29 -23.88
C LEU A 614 21.91 40.66 -23.57
N GLU A 615 20.93 40.68 -24.49
CA GLU A 615 19.64 40.02 -24.36
C GLU A 615 19.78 38.47 -24.32
N TYR A 616 20.77 37.91 -25.03
CA TYR A 616 21.10 36.50 -24.91
C TYR A 616 21.58 36.15 -23.49
N TYR A 617 22.51 36.94 -22.93
CA TYR A 617 22.99 36.75 -21.56
C TYR A 617 21.90 37.01 -20.50
N ASP A 618 21.03 38.01 -20.70
CA ASP A 618 19.89 38.29 -19.82
C ASP A 618 18.94 37.10 -19.80
N ARG A 619 18.59 36.48 -20.94
CA ARG A 619 17.74 35.30 -21.05
C ARG A 619 18.32 34.07 -20.37
N ARG A 620 19.65 33.93 -20.35
CA ARG A 620 20.33 32.83 -19.66
C ARG A 620 20.57 33.08 -18.18
N GLY A 621 20.21 34.25 -17.67
CA GLY A 621 20.47 34.63 -16.28
C GLY A 621 21.94 34.84 -15.96
N ILE A 622 22.81 34.91 -16.99
CA ILE A 622 24.22 35.22 -16.85
C ILE A 622 24.43 36.69 -16.49
N LEU A 623 23.67 37.57 -17.12
CA LEU A 623 23.58 38.98 -16.76
C LEU A 623 22.14 39.29 -16.28
N ARG A 624 22.00 40.36 -15.50
CA ARG A 624 20.73 40.90 -15.04
C ARG A 624 20.67 42.40 -15.38
N ARG A 625 19.61 42.80 -16.09
CA ARG A 625 19.38 44.18 -16.45
C ARG A 625 18.89 45.00 -15.25
N GLU A 626 19.54 46.13 -14.98
CA GLU A 626 19.17 47.14 -13.99
C GLU A 626 19.14 48.52 -14.64
N GLY A 627 17.97 48.98 -15.12
CA GLY A 627 17.85 50.21 -15.89
C GLY A 627 18.64 50.16 -17.20
N ASP A 628 19.65 51.04 -17.37
CA ASP A 628 20.48 51.13 -18.58
C ASP A 628 21.75 50.28 -18.50
N VAL A 629 22.03 49.63 -17.38
CA VAL A 629 23.22 48.79 -17.18
C VAL A 629 22.85 47.35 -16.89
N ARG A 630 23.83 46.44 -16.96
CA ARG A 630 23.73 45.02 -16.52
C ARG A 630 24.72 44.76 -15.41
N ARG A 631 24.34 43.86 -14.50
CA ARG A 631 25.18 43.29 -13.45
C ARG A 631 25.31 41.79 -13.64
N ALA A 632 26.26 41.17 -12.95
CA ALA A 632 26.39 39.74 -12.91
C ALA A 632 25.08 39.11 -12.40
N GLY A 633 24.55 38.13 -13.11
CA GLY A 633 23.33 37.39 -12.78
C GLY A 633 23.62 36.15 -11.96
N ALA A 634 22.56 35.38 -11.66
CA ALA A 634 22.65 34.17 -10.86
C ALA A 634 23.53 33.07 -11.49
N HIS A 635 23.61 33.04 -12.82
CA HIS A 635 24.41 32.06 -13.60
C HIS A 635 25.73 32.63 -14.14
N PHE A 636 26.21 33.73 -13.61
CA PHE A 636 27.44 34.37 -14.07
C PHE A 636 28.69 33.47 -13.97
N GLY A 637 28.70 32.55 -12.96
CA GLY A 637 29.76 31.56 -12.77
C GLY A 637 29.85 30.48 -13.87
N GLU A 638 28.86 30.40 -14.76
CA GLU A 638 28.83 29.45 -15.88
C GLU A 638 29.60 29.97 -17.14
N LEU A 639 30.06 31.24 -17.17
CA LEU A 639 30.98 31.79 -18.18
C LEU A 639 32.41 31.21 -18.01
#